data_3d68a97938861a763396a652fdb3823e
#
_entry.id   3d68a97938861a763396a652fdb3823e
#
_cell.length_a   1.000
_cell.length_b   1.000
_cell.length_c   1.000
_cell.angle_alpha   90.00
_cell.angle_beta   90.00
_cell.angle_gamma   90.00
#
_symmetry.space_group_name_H-M   'P 1'
#
loop_
_entity.id
_entity.type
_entity.pdbx_description
1 polymer ?
#
loop_
_entity_poly.entity_id
_entity_poly.type
_entity_poly.pdbx_seq_one_letter_code
_entity_poly.pdbx_strand_id
1 'polypeptide(L)'
;MKNAKMILCAGLLALSQGLFAYDKVGNGIVIRLEQKDSSKPKAVKLQVVGDKIIRVEATPDAVFPKSTSLIIVPQKAKPKYTVAENDKEVTLTTQSIKAVVCKKTGEVKFTDLTGNVILKEDSEKGKTFTPYNVGDTKGYSYRTVFESSDDEAFYGLGQHQANDMNYKGKSEELYQYNTKVSIPFIISTHNYGILWDSYSLCRWGNPNDYLQLQKAFKLYDKDGKAGGLTGTYIPLAVTGAKKVVRTEDSLYFDHIYTRKNFPEAFPLNGSHVQYEGYIQPDRDALYRFLLYYAGYMKVYIDGKEVVSERWRTAWNPNSYKFNVDLKKGQKHHLLIDWYPDGGDSYCSLRAIAPESEEEQKKLSFWSEMTPSLDYYFIAGKNMDEVISGYRTLTGKAQVMPKWVLGFWQSREKYNTQDEIVSTLKHFRDNNLPIDNIVQDWLYWKEDQWGSFEFDPKRFPEPQKMIDSIHGMHAHYMISHWPKYYVNTEHFKEFEKNGWMYMQAVKDNIKDWVGPGYVGSFYDAYSAGARKLFWNQMNEHLFKYGVDAWWMDASEPNIRDCTPMPYRKALCGPTALGPSDQYFNAYSLPNAMAIYDGQRSVKPNQRVFLLTRSGFAGEQRYSTATWSGDIGTRWEDMAAQITAGVNFSMCGVPFWSMDIGGFCVEKRYEEAQKFFEKTGLENNDLNEWRELNARWHQFGAFVPMYRTHGQFPFREIWNLSPEGTPCYNVIKEYTKLRYNLMPYLYSMAGWVHFKDYTIMRGLAMDFQDKNVYDIADQYMFGPSFMVCPVLEYKARSREVYFPSGIGWYNFYTGKYVYGGGKQTVDAPYEQIPLFVPEGAIIPFGPDLQYCDEKKPENITLYVYAGKDGSFQLYEDENVNYNYEKGKYSTIDFIYNNEKKSLTIADRNGSFDGMLQSRTFNIILVDKDNAKPFNLNEKGIEVKYSGKKVVIRL
;
A
#
# COMPACT_ATOMS: atom_id res chain seq x y z
N MET A 1 -44.81 -40.06 39.79
CA MET A 1 -43.43 -40.59 39.83
C MET A 1 -42.73 -40.44 38.46
N LYS A 2 -42.64 -39.19 37.89
CA LYS A 2 -41.92 -38.91 36.66
C LYS A 2 -41.01 -37.68 36.74
N ASN A 3 -40.89 -36.98 37.86
CA ASN A 3 -40.14 -35.77 38.03
C ASN A 3 -38.89 -35.85 38.93
N ALA A 4 -38.47 -37.08 39.30
CA ALA A 4 -37.31 -37.24 40.20
C ALA A 4 -36.03 -37.71 39.50
N LYS A 5 -36.04 -37.99 38.15
CA LYS A 5 -34.84 -38.45 37.41
C LYS A 5 -34.13 -37.38 36.59
N MET A 6 -34.63 -36.13 36.52
CA MET A 6 -34.04 -35.06 35.73
C MET A 6 -33.16 -34.07 36.58
N ILE A 7 -33.14 -34.22 37.91
CA ILE A 7 -32.33 -33.37 38.80
C ILE A 7 -30.99 -34.01 39.13
N LEU A 8 -30.81 -35.31 38.90
CA LEU A 8 -29.58 -36.02 39.25
C LEU A 8 -28.52 -36.01 38.15
N CYS A 9 -28.87 -35.63 36.89
CA CYS A 9 -27.88 -35.48 35.79
C CYS A 9 -27.28 -34.10 35.70
N ALA A 10 -27.90 -33.04 36.28
CA ALA A 10 -27.35 -31.72 36.32
C ALA A 10 -26.32 -31.45 37.43
N GLY A 11 -26.30 -32.34 38.43
CA GLY A 11 -25.40 -32.25 39.59
C GLY A 11 -24.06 -32.99 39.41
N LEU A 12 -23.92 -33.83 38.38
CA LEU A 12 -22.68 -34.58 38.12
C LEU A 12 -21.78 -33.96 37.03
N LEU A 13 -22.25 -32.92 36.33
CA LEU A 13 -21.43 -32.13 35.42
C LEU A 13 -20.71 -30.94 36.07
N ALA A 14 -20.98 -30.69 37.36
CA ALA A 14 -20.37 -29.58 38.09
C ALA A 14 -19.18 -29.99 38.99
N LEU A 15 -18.78 -31.25 39.01
CA LEU A 15 -17.73 -31.74 39.89
C LEU A 15 -16.46 -32.24 39.21
N SER A 16 -16.27 -31.95 37.90
CA SER A 16 -15.00 -32.20 37.21
C SER A 16 -14.27 -30.93 36.77
N GLN A 17 -14.65 -29.77 37.29
CA GLN A 17 -13.94 -28.50 37.06
C GLN A 17 -12.98 -28.22 38.22
N GLY A 18 -11.78 -28.81 38.20
CA GLY A 18 -10.90 -28.54 39.29
C GLY A 18 -9.48 -29.08 39.24
N LEU A 19 -8.98 -29.44 38.07
CA LEU A 19 -7.60 -29.96 38.00
C LEU A 19 -6.65 -29.12 37.13
N PHE A 20 -7.14 -28.24 36.25
CA PHE A 20 -6.27 -27.46 35.37
C PHE A 20 -6.70 -26.00 35.34
N ALA A 21 -5.70 -25.06 35.22
CA ALA A 21 -5.96 -23.63 35.03
C ALA A 21 -6.44 -23.31 33.60
N TYR A 22 -6.64 -24.31 32.75
CA TYR A 22 -7.09 -24.10 31.36
C TYR A 22 -8.14 -25.15 30.96
N ASP A 23 -9.01 -24.72 30.03
CA ASP A 23 -9.96 -25.58 29.32
C ASP A 23 -9.45 -25.88 27.92
N LYS A 24 -9.53 -27.14 27.45
CA LYS A 24 -9.25 -27.48 26.04
C LYS A 24 -10.45 -27.09 25.18
N VAL A 25 -10.20 -26.35 24.08
CA VAL A 25 -11.22 -25.88 23.15
C VAL A 25 -10.77 -26.05 21.71
N GLY A 26 -11.40 -26.91 20.95
CA GLY A 26 -11.05 -27.12 19.54
C GLY A 26 -9.56 -27.44 19.34
N ASN A 27 -8.87 -26.56 18.60
CA ASN A 27 -7.42 -26.64 18.33
C ASN A 27 -6.58 -25.78 19.31
N GLY A 28 -7.04 -25.55 20.53
CA GLY A 28 -6.33 -24.70 21.49
C GLY A 28 -6.80 -24.85 22.93
N ILE A 29 -6.56 -23.81 23.70
CA ILE A 29 -6.89 -23.72 25.12
C ILE A 29 -7.47 -22.36 25.50
N VAL A 30 -8.30 -22.31 26.51
CA VAL A 30 -8.76 -21.09 27.20
C VAL A 30 -8.23 -21.09 28.62
N ILE A 31 -7.55 -20.04 28.99
CA ILE A 31 -7.01 -19.80 30.34
C ILE A 31 -7.90 -18.73 30.98
N ARG A 32 -8.51 -19.06 32.15
CA ARG A 32 -9.31 -18.14 32.93
C ARG A 32 -8.45 -17.46 33.97
N LEU A 33 -8.60 -16.14 34.09
CA LEU A 33 -7.80 -15.32 35.01
C LEU A 33 -8.66 -14.82 36.15
N GLU A 34 -8.14 -14.87 37.37
CA GLU A 34 -8.76 -14.24 38.53
C GLU A 34 -8.48 -12.73 38.53
N GLN A 35 -9.16 -12.00 37.66
CA GLN A 35 -8.94 -10.58 37.46
C GLN A 35 -10.13 -9.76 37.95
N LYS A 36 -9.87 -8.79 38.86
CA LYS A 36 -10.87 -7.84 39.39
C LYS A 36 -10.94 -6.55 38.62
N ASP A 37 -9.84 -6.18 37.95
CA ASP A 37 -9.75 -4.96 37.14
C ASP A 37 -10.49 -5.19 35.82
N SER A 38 -11.53 -4.41 35.56
CA SER A 38 -12.34 -4.48 34.33
C SER A 38 -11.59 -4.06 33.06
N SER A 39 -10.46 -3.37 33.21
CA SER A 39 -9.57 -3.00 32.10
C SER A 39 -8.60 -4.11 31.70
N LYS A 40 -8.58 -5.22 32.43
CA LYS A 40 -7.69 -6.36 32.20
C LYS A 40 -8.46 -7.58 31.70
N PRO A 41 -7.80 -8.51 30.97
CA PRO A 41 -8.49 -9.71 30.48
C PRO A 41 -8.90 -10.62 31.62
N LYS A 42 -10.11 -11.18 31.55
CA LYS A 42 -10.58 -12.30 32.40
C LYS A 42 -10.36 -13.65 31.75
N ALA A 43 -10.15 -13.67 30.44
CA ALA A 43 -9.82 -14.88 29.73
C ALA A 43 -8.84 -14.61 28.60
N VAL A 44 -7.89 -15.54 28.39
CA VAL A 44 -6.99 -15.58 27.25
C VAL A 44 -7.17 -16.92 26.55
N LYS A 45 -7.34 -16.89 25.24
CA LYS A 45 -7.48 -18.08 24.41
C LYS A 45 -6.32 -18.17 23.44
N LEU A 46 -5.68 -19.31 23.40
CA LEU A 46 -4.65 -19.67 22.43
C LEU A 46 -5.22 -20.70 21.45
N GLN A 47 -5.10 -20.44 20.15
CA GLN A 47 -5.46 -21.39 19.11
C GLN A 47 -4.25 -21.65 18.21
N VAL A 48 -3.93 -22.92 17.98
CA VAL A 48 -2.86 -23.34 17.08
C VAL A 48 -3.43 -23.39 15.67
N VAL A 49 -2.94 -22.55 14.78
CA VAL A 49 -3.30 -22.54 13.37
C VAL A 49 -2.30 -23.32 12.54
N GLY A 50 -1.05 -23.29 12.91
CA GLY A 50 0.05 -24.02 12.32
C GLY A 50 1.22 -24.13 13.29
N ASP A 51 2.25 -24.87 12.93
CA ASP A 51 3.40 -25.10 13.82
C ASP A 51 4.13 -23.79 14.20
N LYS A 52 4.01 -22.76 13.34
CA LYS A 52 4.61 -21.43 13.51
C LYS A 52 3.57 -20.33 13.71
N ILE A 53 2.27 -20.65 13.79
CA ILE A 53 1.19 -19.66 13.84
C ILE A 53 0.28 -19.95 15.02
N ILE A 54 0.19 -18.98 15.93
CA ILE A 54 -0.70 -19.05 17.10
C ILE A 54 -1.57 -17.80 17.12
N ARG A 55 -2.90 -18.00 17.21
CA ARG A 55 -3.88 -16.94 17.46
C ARG A 55 -4.01 -16.72 18.96
N VAL A 56 -4.04 -15.47 19.36
CA VAL A 56 -4.32 -15.03 20.72
C VAL A 56 -5.59 -14.19 20.71
N GLU A 57 -6.61 -14.64 21.42
CA GLU A 57 -7.79 -13.84 21.75
C GLU A 57 -7.78 -13.52 23.24
N ALA A 58 -8.24 -12.33 23.61
CA ALA A 58 -8.42 -11.96 25.01
C ALA A 58 -9.69 -11.12 25.19
N THR A 59 -10.36 -11.29 26.33
CA THR A 59 -11.58 -10.55 26.65
C THR A 59 -11.63 -10.20 28.13
N PRO A 60 -12.13 -9.01 28.49
CA PRO A 60 -12.44 -8.66 29.87
C PRO A 60 -13.75 -9.29 30.37
N ASP A 61 -14.49 -9.97 29.47
CA ASP A 61 -15.72 -10.70 29.82
C ASP A 61 -15.45 -12.15 30.22
N ALA A 62 -16.44 -12.78 30.84
CA ALA A 62 -16.35 -14.20 31.22
C ALA A 62 -16.40 -15.16 30.02
N VAL A 63 -16.97 -14.71 28.89
CA VAL A 63 -17.20 -15.50 27.68
C VAL A 63 -16.73 -14.74 26.45
N PHE A 64 -16.04 -15.43 25.54
CA PHE A 64 -15.64 -14.84 24.26
C PHE A 64 -16.86 -14.56 23.39
N PRO A 65 -16.91 -13.39 22.74
CA PRO A 65 -17.96 -13.08 21.78
C PRO A 65 -17.86 -14.00 20.55
N LYS A 66 -18.99 -14.27 19.92
CA LYS A 66 -18.99 -14.91 18.60
C LYS A 66 -18.61 -13.86 17.56
N SER A 67 -17.49 -14.06 16.90
CA SER A 67 -17.05 -13.21 15.79
C SER A 67 -16.63 -14.10 14.61
N THR A 68 -16.84 -13.59 13.40
CA THR A 68 -16.34 -14.21 12.15
C THR A 68 -15.31 -13.27 11.55
N SER A 69 -14.12 -13.78 11.31
CA SER A 69 -13.08 -13.01 10.66
C SER A 69 -13.41 -12.76 9.19
N LEU A 70 -13.17 -11.54 8.72
CA LEU A 70 -13.26 -11.17 7.30
C LEU A 70 -11.97 -11.53 6.53
N ILE A 71 -10.85 -11.62 7.23
CA ILE A 71 -9.52 -11.75 6.63
C ILE A 71 -8.99 -13.17 6.62
N ILE A 72 -9.38 -13.99 7.61
CA ILE A 72 -8.86 -15.35 7.78
C ILE A 72 -9.64 -16.35 6.92
N VAL A 73 -8.93 -17.08 6.07
CA VAL A 73 -9.52 -18.14 5.26
C VAL A 73 -9.61 -19.44 6.07
N PRO A 74 -10.52 -20.37 5.70
CA PRO A 74 -10.64 -21.66 6.38
C PRO A 74 -9.31 -22.43 6.41
N GLN A 75 -8.87 -22.81 7.60
CA GLN A 75 -7.63 -23.56 7.82
C GLN A 75 -7.89 -25.07 7.74
N LYS A 76 -7.18 -25.77 6.87
CA LYS A 76 -7.33 -27.21 6.67
C LYS A 76 -6.46 -28.05 7.63
N ALA A 77 -5.38 -27.47 8.13
CA ALA A 77 -4.42 -28.15 8.98
C ALA A 77 -5.02 -28.44 10.37
N LYS A 78 -4.69 -29.62 10.91
CA LYS A 78 -4.92 -29.97 12.32
C LYS A 78 -3.56 -30.07 13.00
N PRO A 79 -3.00 -28.94 13.47
CA PRO A 79 -1.66 -28.94 14.04
C PRO A 79 -1.63 -29.73 15.35
N LYS A 80 -0.49 -30.37 15.59
CA LYS A 80 -0.24 -31.08 16.85
C LYS A 80 0.36 -30.13 17.87
N TYR A 81 -0.10 -30.21 19.10
CA TYR A 81 0.44 -29.42 20.20
C TYR A 81 0.32 -30.19 21.52
N THR A 82 1.13 -29.78 22.46
CA THR A 82 1.06 -30.26 23.86
C THR A 82 0.84 -29.07 24.78
N VAL A 83 0.29 -29.33 25.96
CA VAL A 83 0.09 -28.30 26.98
C VAL A 83 0.71 -28.80 28.28
N ALA A 84 1.48 -27.96 28.93
CA ALA A 84 2.02 -28.14 30.26
C ALA A 84 1.65 -26.96 31.14
N GLU A 85 1.48 -27.15 32.42
CA GLU A 85 1.24 -26.06 33.36
C GLU A 85 2.09 -26.24 34.62
N ASN A 86 2.43 -25.11 35.23
CA ASN A 86 3.00 -25.04 36.58
C ASN A 86 2.21 -24.01 37.41
N ASP A 87 2.68 -23.68 38.59
CA ASP A 87 1.97 -22.73 39.49
C ASP A 87 1.78 -21.33 38.90
N LYS A 88 2.64 -20.90 37.96
CA LYS A 88 2.67 -19.54 37.44
C LYS A 88 2.20 -19.43 35.99
N GLU A 89 2.38 -20.44 35.17
CA GLU A 89 2.28 -20.39 33.73
C GLU A 89 1.58 -21.62 33.14
N VAL A 90 0.91 -21.39 32.01
CA VAL A 90 0.43 -22.45 31.11
C VAL A 90 1.23 -22.33 29.81
N THR A 91 1.86 -23.41 29.36
CA THR A 91 2.69 -23.48 28.17
C THR A 91 2.04 -24.36 27.10
N LEU A 92 1.71 -23.77 25.95
CA LEU A 92 1.29 -24.49 24.76
C LEU A 92 2.50 -24.61 23.82
N THR A 93 2.84 -25.86 23.45
CA THR A 93 4.01 -26.14 22.59
C THR A 93 3.57 -26.79 21.29
N THR A 94 3.95 -26.19 20.16
CA THR A 94 3.84 -26.77 18.81
C THR A 94 5.12 -27.51 18.44
N GLN A 95 5.25 -27.93 17.19
CA GLN A 95 6.51 -28.52 16.70
C GLN A 95 7.64 -27.48 16.51
N SER A 96 7.34 -26.19 16.52
CA SER A 96 8.30 -25.13 16.20
C SER A 96 8.48 -24.08 17.30
N ILE A 97 7.42 -23.76 18.04
CA ILE A 97 7.39 -22.65 19.00
C ILE A 97 6.59 -23.00 20.25
N LYS A 98 6.78 -22.20 21.30
CA LYS A 98 5.98 -22.23 22.51
C LYS A 98 5.25 -20.91 22.71
N ALA A 99 4.00 -20.95 23.18
CA ALA A 99 3.29 -19.81 23.74
C ALA A 99 3.09 -20.04 25.24
N VAL A 100 3.62 -19.15 26.05
CA VAL A 100 3.59 -19.23 27.51
C VAL A 100 2.69 -18.13 28.05
N VAL A 101 1.67 -18.48 28.81
CA VAL A 101 0.71 -17.53 29.38
C VAL A 101 0.88 -17.45 30.89
N CYS A 102 1.12 -16.26 31.41
CA CYS A 102 1.15 -15.99 32.85
C CYS A 102 -0.28 -16.07 33.43
N LYS A 103 -0.51 -17.00 34.40
CA LYS A 103 -1.81 -17.20 35.03
C LYS A 103 -2.34 -15.98 35.78
N LYS A 104 -1.45 -15.11 36.25
CA LYS A 104 -1.82 -13.91 37.02
C LYS A 104 -2.25 -12.74 36.14
N THR A 105 -1.52 -12.48 35.05
CA THR A 105 -1.70 -11.27 34.24
C THR A 105 -2.35 -11.54 32.89
N GLY A 106 -2.31 -12.78 32.39
CA GLY A 106 -2.68 -13.11 31.02
C GLY A 106 -1.65 -12.69 29.98
N GLU A 107 -0.45 -12.24 30.41
CA GLU A 107 0.68 -11.95 29.53
C GLU A 107 1.05 -13.16 28.71
N VAL A 108 1.23 -12.99 27.40
CA VAL A 108 1.67 -14.03 26.47
C VAL A 108 3.12 -13.78 26.05
N LYS A 109 3.92 -14.82 26.11
CA LYS A 109 5.30 -14.85 25.67
C LYS A 109 5.49 -15.97 24.64
N PHE A 110 6.07 -15.62 23.49
CA PHE A 110 6.43 -16.59 22.46
C PHE A 110 7.92 -16.89 22.53
N THR A 111 8.27 -18.18 22.48
CA THR A 111 9.68 -18.63 22.50
C THR A 111 9.91 -19.68 21.42
N ASP A 112 11.19 -19.88 21.08
CA ASP A 112 11.60 -21.09 20.37
C ASP A 112 11.49 -22.33 21.31
N LEU A 113 11.80 -23.51 20.77
CA LEU A 113 11.73 -24.76 21.55
C LEU A 113 12.78 -24.83 22.67
N THR A 114 13.87 -24.06 22.55
CA THR A 114 14.95 -24.01 23.56
C THR A 114 14.62 -23.02 24.68
N GLY A 115 13.66 -22.12 24.48
CA GLY A 115 13.21 -21.12 25.46
C GLY A 115 13.69 -19.71 25.20
N ASN A 116 14.40 -19.44 24.09
CA ASN A 116 14.74 -18.09 23.70
C ASN A 116 13.48 -17.31 23.34
N VAL A 117 13.34 -16.12 23.90
CA VAL A 117 12.17 -15.25 23.65
C VAL A 117 12.24 -14.70 22.24
N ILE A 118 11.14 -14.91 21.48
CA ILE A 118 10.94 -14.30 20.16
C ILE A 118 10.16 -12.99 20.32
N LEU A 119 9.05 -13.02 21.09
CA LEU A 119 8.22 -11.86 21.37
C LEU A 119 7.57 -12.02 22.74
N LYS A 120 7.43 -10.93 23.48
CA LYS A 120 6.81 -10.95 24.80
C LYS A 120 5.91 -9.73 24.96
N GLU A 121 4.69 -9.95 25.45
CA GLU A 121 3.82 -8.85 25.86
C GLU A 121 4.40 -8.13 27.08
N ASP A 122 4.14 -6.83 27.18
CA ASP A 122 4.47 -6.05 28.37
C ASP A 122 3.69 -6.60 29.59
N SER A 123 4.34 -6.76 30.72
CA SER A 123 3.78 -7.39 31.90
C SER A 123 2.60 -6.61 32.51
N GLU A 124 2.57 -5.28 32.35
CA GLU A 124 1.54 -4.41 32.90
C GLU A 124 0.56 -3.89 31.84
N LYS A 125 1.07 -3.54 30.64
CA LYS A 125 0.34 -2.89 29.57
C LYS A 125 0.02 -3.83 28.39
N GLY A 126 0.42 -5.10 28.45
CA GLY A 126 0.30 -6.05 27.35
C GLY A 126 -1.12 -6.18 26.79
N LYS A 127 -2.13 -6.07 27.66
CA LYS A 127 -3.54 -6.04 27.26
C LYS A 127 -4.32 -5.09 28.16
N THR A 128 -4.92 -4.06 27.57
CA THR A 128 -5.82 -3.14 28.28
C THR A 128 -7.09 -2.93 27.44
N PHE A 129 -8.22 -2.82 28.12
CA PHE A 129 -9.55 -2.67 27.54
C PHE A 129 -10.26 -1.46 28.10
N THR A 130 -10.96 -0.74 27.26
CA THR A 130 -11.90 0.32 27.66
C THR A 130 -13.24 0.05 26.98
N PRO A 131 -14.37 0.00 27.70
CA PRO A 131 -15.67 -0.21 27.08
C PRO A 131 -15.95 0.86 26.00
N TYR A 132 -16.40 0.42 24.84
CA TYR A 132 -16.80 1.28 23.73
C TYR A 132 -18.09 0.74 23.13
N ASN A 133 -19.17 1.50 23.23
CA ASN A 133 -20.49 1.06 22.79
C ASN A 133 -21.03 2.02 21.73
N VAL A 134 -21.65 1.48 20.69
CA VAL A 134 -22.33 2.24 19.64
C VAL A 134 -23.76 1.72 19.50
N GLY A 135 -24.75 2.56 19.88
CA GLY A 135 -26.14 2.11 20.03
C GLY A 135 -26.23 0.92 20.99
N ASP A 136 -26.85 -0.15 20.54
CA ASP A 136 -26.98 -1.40 21.31
C ASP A 136 -25.78 -2.34 21.18
N THR A 137 -24.83 -2.04 20.27
CA THR A 137 -23.63 -2.87 20.06
C THR A 137 -22.59 -2.56 21.13
N LYS A 138 -22.25 -3.58 21.91
CA LYS A 138 -21.20 -3.52 22.92
C LYS A 138 -19.87 -3.99 22.34
N GLY A 139 -18.81 -3.30 22.69
CA GLY A 139 -17.44 -3.64 22.31
C GLY A 139 -16.42 -2.98 23.23
N TYR A 140 -15.18 -3.09 22.84
CA TYR A 140 -14.04 -2.54 23.58
C TYR A 140 -13.10 -1.83 22.62
N SER A 141 -12.60 -0.68 23.07
CA SER A 141 -11.30 -0.21 22.62
C SER A 141 -10.24 -1.01 23.37
N TYR A 142 -9.20 -1.46 22.67
CA TYR A 142 -8.09 -2.16 23.33
C TYR A 142 -6.73 -1.62 22.92
N ARG A 143 -5.75 -1.82 23.78
CA ARG A 143 -4.33 -1.61 23.47
C ARG A 143 -3.56 -2.88 23.78
N THR A 144 -2.68 -3.29 22.84
CA THR A 144 -1.64 -4.28 23.06
C THR A 144 -0.28 -3.61 23.08
N VAL A 145 0.60 -4.03 24.00
CA VAL A 145 1.98 -3.54 24.08
C VAL A 145 2.90 -4.73 24.20
N PHE A 146 3.97 -4.74 23.40
CA PHE A 146 5.00 -5.77 23.46
C PHE A 146 6.36 -5.13 23.76
N GLU A 147 7.22 -5.88 24.40
CA GLU A 147 8.62 -5.52 24.56
C GLU A 147 9.33 -5.63 23.21
N SER A 148 10.28 -4.76 22.93
CA SER A 148 11.05 -4.76 21.70
C SER A 148 12.48 -4.32 21.97
N SER A 149 13.46 -5.02 21.39
CA SER A 149 14.87 -4.69 21.56
C SER A 149 15.28 -3.45 20.75
N ASP A 150 16.38 -2.80 21.16
CA ASP A 150 16.87 -1.56 20.49
C ASP A 150 17.33 -1.81 19.05
N ASP A 151 17.70 -3.04 18.72
CA ASP A 151 18.21 -3.44 17.40
C ASP A 151 17.16 -4.01 16.47
N GLU A 152 15.89 -3.91 16.84
CA GLU A 152 14.76 -4.38 16.07
C GLU A 152 14.16 -3.29 15.20
N ALA A 153 13.79 -3.63 13.96
CA ALA A 153 13.05 -2.75 13.05
C ALA A 153 11.73 -3.39 12.62
N PHE A 154 10.73 -2.53 12.32
CA PHE A 154 9.38 -2.94 11.96
C PHE A 154 8.98 -2.37 10.62
N TYR A 155 8.36 -3.20 9.78
CA TYR A 155 7.87 -2.84 8.45
C TYR A 155 6.42 -3.28 8.29
N GLY A 156 5.72 -2.70 7.31
CA GLY A 156 4.35 -3.06 7.03
C GLY A 156 3.36 -1.92 7.26
N LEU A 157 2.23 -2.18 7.90
CA LEU A 157 1.11 -1.27 8.18
C LEU A 157 0.38 -0.72 6.95
N GLY A 158 0.72 -1.16 5.72
CA GLY A 158 0.15 -0.67 4.46
C GLY A 158 1.05 0.36 3.76
N GLN A 159 0.43 1.32 3.07
CA GLN A 159 1.14 2.44 2.44
C GLN A 159 0.78 3.77 3.10
N HIS A 160 1.79 4.57 3.40
CA HIS A 160 1.65 5.90 3.99
C HIS A 160 2.61 6.88 3.30
N GLN A 161 2.20 8.14 3.11
CA GLN A 161 3.00 9.18 2.42
C GLN A 161 3.90 9.92 3.41
N ALA A 162 4.76 9.20 4.12
CA ALA A 162 5.51 9.73 5.27
C ALA A 162 7.03 9.57 5.19
N ASN A 163 7.59 8.97 4.13
CA ASN A 163 9.01 8.61 4.00
C ASN A 163 9.56 7.75 5.16
N ASP A 164 8.68 7.12 5.93
CA ASP A 164 9.07 6.23 7.02
C ASP A 164 9.26 4.80 6.48
N MET A 165 10.50 4.31 6.43
CA MET A 165 10.78 2.91 6.09
C MET A 165 10.57 2.01 7.31
N ASN A 166 11.16 2.36 8.43
CA ASN A 166 11.11 1.62 9.69
C ASN A 166 10.13 2.30 10.66
N TYR A 167 9.15 1.55 11.14
CA TYR A 167 8.13 2.05 12.08
C TYR A 167 8.54 1.95 13.56
N LYS A 168 9.77 1.55 13.88
CA LYS A 168 10.27 1.58 15.27
C LYS A 168 10.22 3.00 15.82
N GLY A 169 9.57 3.20 16.97
CA GLY A 169 9.43 4.51 17.59
C GLY A 169 8.57 5.53 16.80
N LYS A 170 7.90 5.13 15.75
CA LYS A 170 6.99 5.98 14.96
C LYS A 170 5.56 5.82 15.42
N SER A 171 4.69 6.74 15.01
CA SER A 171 3.25 6.66 15.27
C SER A 171 2.48 6.84 13.98
N GLU A 172 1.49 5.97 13.73
CA GLU A 172 0.65 6.02 12.55
C GLU A 172 -0.81 5.74 12.90
N GLU A 173 -1.72 6.57 12.36
CA GLU A 173 -3.15 6.27 12.40
C GLU A 173 -3.51 5.38 11.21
N LEU A 174 -4.14 4.26 11.48
CA LEU A 174 -4.47 3.25 10.49
C LEU A 174 -5.95 3.34 10.10
N TYR A 175 -6.22 4.08 9.04
CA TYR A 175 -7.53 4.16 8.39
C TYR A 175 -7.37 4.37 6.90
N GLN A 176 -8.41 4.02 6.13
CA GLN A 176 -8.39 4.16 4.68
C GLN A 176 -8.68 5.59 4.27
N TYR A 177 -7.88 6.13 3.37
CA TYR A 177 -8.01 7.47 2.84
C TYR A 177 -7.37 7.54 1.45
N ASN A 178 -7.78 8.48 0.62
CA ASN A 178 -7.07 8.77 -0.63
C ASN A 178 -5.58 9.03 -0.34
N THR A 179 -4.66 8.33 -1.00
CA THR A 179 -3.21 8.28 -0.75
C THR A 179 -2.75 7.45 0.46
N LYS A 180 -3.66 6.78 1.16
CA LYS A 180 -3.33 6.01 2.35
C LYS A 180 -4.09 4.69 2.38
N VAL A 181 -3.36 3.57 2.50
CA VAL A 181 -3.94 2.24 2.71
C VAL A 181 -3.39 1.68 4.01
N SER A 182 -4.28 1.23 4.88
CA SER A 182 -3.92 0.73 6.21
C SER A 182 -4.20 -0.75 6.32
N ILE A 183 -3.17 -1.53 6.65
CA ILE A 183 -3.24 -2.98 6.87
C ILE A 183 -2.70 -3.26 8.27
N PRO A 184 -3.49 -3.86 9.19
CA PRO A 184 -3.07 -4.10 10.57
C PRO A 184 -2.13 -5.31 10.67
N PHE A 185 -1.01 -5.27 9.95
CA PHE A 185 0.04 -6.29 9.94
C PHE A 185 1.41 -5.65 9.97
N ILE A 186 2.29 -6.19 10.81
CA ILE A 186 3.71 -5.82 10.86
C ILE A 186 4.58 -7.04 10.72
N ILE A 187 5.80 -6.80 10.24
CA ILE A 187 6.88 -7.76 10.19
C ILE A 187 8.14 -7.19 10.85
N SER A 188 8.82 -8.00 11.67
CA SER A 188 10.02 -7.64 12.42
C SER A 188 11.28 -8.21 11.77
N THR A 189 12.41 -7.49 11.91
CA THR A 189 13.75 -8.01 11.60
C THR A 189 14.15 -9.24 12.44
N HIS A 190 13.43 -9.51 13.52
CA HIS A 190 13.58 -10.73 14.31
C HIS A 190 12.77 -11.92 13.76
N ASN A 191 12.30 -11.81 12.51
CA ASN A 191 11.64 -12.87 11.74
C ASN A 191 10.34 -13.36 12.39
N TYR A 192 9.54 -12.44 12.88
CA TYR A 192 8.15 -12.69 13.25
C TYR A 192 7.23 -11.60 12.65
N GLY A 193 5.95 -11.92 12.59
CA GLY A 193 4.90 -10.96 12.23
C GLY A 193 3.73 -11.03 13.19
N ILE A 194 2.98 -9.92 13.25
CA ILE A 194 1.72 -9.85 13.99
C ILE A 194 0.65 -9.32 13.06
N LEU A 195 -0.44 -10.10 12.93
CA LEU A 195 -1.64 -9.69 12.22
C LEU A 195 -2.75 -9.48 13.25
N TRP A 196 -3.26 -8.25 13.36
CA TRP A 196 -4.42 -7.94 14.19
C TRP A 196 -5.70 -8.12 13.38
N ASP A 197 -6.64 -8.92 13.91
CA ASP A 197 -7.95 -9.13 13.29
C ASP A 197 -8.93 -8.05 13.76
N SER A 198 -8.68 -6.82 13.34
CA SER A 198 -9.46 -5.63 13.68
C SER A 198 -9.74 -4.79 12.43
N TYR A 199 -10.99 -4.37 12.24
CA TYR A 199 -11.47 -3.60 11.08
C TYR A 199 -11.81 -2.15 11.44
N SER A 200 -11.61 -1.79 12.68
CA SER A 200 -11.86 -0.48 13.26
C SER A 200 -10.75 0.51 12.91
N LEU A 201 -10.92 1.78 13.29
CA LEU A 201 -9.81 2.72 13.35
C LEU A 201 -8.74 2.18 14.31
N CYS A 202 -7.51 2.10 13.84
CA CYS A 202 -6.39 1.60 14.63
C CYS A 202 -5.26 2.63 14.72
N ARG A 203 -4.34 2.44 15.67
CA ARG A 203 -3.14 3.26 15.83
C ARG A 203 -1.95 2.37 16.17
N TRP A 204 -0.87 2.62 15.47
CA TRP A 204 0.45 2.10 15.77
C TRP A 204 1.23 3.12 16.60
N GLY A 205 1.98 2.66 17.59
CA GLY A 205 2.78 3.53 18.46
C GLY A 205 1.93 4.26 19.49
N ASN A 206 2.06 5.57 19.62
CA ASN A 206 1.31 6.34 20.61
C ASN A 206 -0.20 6.30 20.30
N PRO A 207 -1.05 5.83 21.22
CA PRO A 207 -2.51 5.72 21.00
C PRO A 207 -3.25 7.05 21.12
N ASN A 208 -2.58 8.11 21.59
CA ASN A 208 -3.20 9.42 21.80
C ASN A 208 -3.33 10.21 20.49
N ASP A 209 -4.33 11.08 20.43
CA ASP A 209 -4.50 12.03 19.35
C ASP A 209 -3.44 13.12 19.37
N TYR A 210 -3.11 13.66 18.20
CA TYR A 210 -2.38 14.92 18.12
C TYR A 210 -3.27 16.07 18.62
N LEU A 211 -2.76 16.80 19.59
CA LEU A 211 -3.48 17.92 20.20
C LEU A 211 -3.33 19.19 19.37
N GLN A 212 -4.37 20.02 19.36
CA GLN A 212 -4.26 21.38 18.83
C GLN A 212 -3.20 22.16 19.63
N LEU A 213 -2.52 23.11 19.00
CA LEU A 213 -1.35 23.80 19.59
C LEU A 213 -1.64 24.40 20.98
N GLN A 214 -2.80 25.05 21.17
CA GLN A 214 -3.20 25.66 22.46
C GLN A 214 -3.45 24.64 23.58
N LYS A 215 -3.61 23.36 23.23
CA LYS A 215 -3.73 22.26 24.21
C LYS A 215 -2.37 21.62 24.53
N ALA A 216 -1.45 21.68 23.57
CA ALA A 216 -0.09 21.13 23.72
C ALA A 216 0.89 22.14 24.31
N PHE A 217 0.67 23.44 24.08
CA PHE A 217 1.60 24.53 24.44
C PHE A 217 0.86 25.76 24.98
N LYS A 218 1.57 26.59 25.73
CA LYS A 218 1.15 27.97 25.92
C LYS A 218 1.53 28.77 24.68
N LEU A 219 0.56 29.52 24.13
CA LEU A 219 0.74 30.31 22.91
C LEU A 219 0.94 31.79 23.24
N TYR A 220 1.77 32.44 22.44
CA TYR A 220 2.02 33.87 22.48
C TYR A 220 2.03 34.44 21.08
N ASP A 221 1.57 35.66 20.91
CA ASP A 221 1.67 36.40 19.64
C ASP A 221 3.14 36.76 19.31
N LYS A 222 3.36 37.35 18.13
CA LYS A 222 4.69 37.74 17.68
C LYS A 222 5.39 38.75 18.60
N ASP A 223 4.62 39.53 19.35
CA ASP A 223 5.12 40.55 20.29
C ASP A 223 5.31 39.96 21.72
N GLY A 224 5.05 38.69 21.91
CA GLY A 224 5.24 37.91 23.14
C GLY A 224 4.09 37.99 24.13
N LYS A 225 2.92 38.53 23.77
CA LYS A 225 1.70 38.56 24.58
C LYS A 225 1.00 37.21 24.51
N ALA A 226 0.59 36.71 25.68
CA ALA A 226 -0.09 35.41 25.79
C ALA A 226 -1.52 35.46 25.22
N GLY A 227 -1.97 34.34 24.63
CA GLY A 227 -3.36 34.16 24.21
C GLY A 227 -3.54 33.57 22.79
N GLY A 228 -2.49 33.50 22.00
CA GLY A 228 -2.53 32.92 20.65
C GLY A 228 -1.39 33.41 19.77
N LEU A 229 -1.33 32.89 18.54
CA LEU A 229 -0.41 33.34 17.51
C LEU A 229 -0.93 34.58 16.78
N THR A 230 -0.08 35.35 16.13
CA THR A 230 -0.48 36.43 15.23
C THR A 230 -0.77 35.83 13.84
N GLY A 231 -2.02 35.85 13.42
CA GLY A 231 -2.41 35.55 12.03
C GLY A 231 -2.37 36.81 11.19
N THR A 232 -1.60 36.78 10.10
CA THR A 232 -1.46 37.87 9.13
C THR A 232 -1.96 37.36 7.77
N TYR A 233 -3.01 37.97 7.23
CA TYR A 233 -3.67 37.57 6.01
C TYR A 233 -3.53 38.67 4.96
N ILE A 234 -2.80 38.41 3.88
CA ILE A 234 -2.41 39.37 2.86
C ILE A 234 -3.05 38.96 1.52
N PRO A 235 -4.05 39.71 1.01
CA PRO A 235 -4.61 39.43 -0.32
C PRO A 235 -3.63 39.94 -1.38
N LEU A 236 -3.14 39.05 -2.24
CA LEU A 236 -2.19 39.42 -3.30
C LEU A 236 -2.87 39.68 -4.65
N ALA A 237 -3.94 38.91 -4.96
CA ALA A 237 -4.59 38.96 -6.27
C ALA A 237 -5.79 39.90 -6.37
N VAL A 238 -6.29 40.46 -5.25
CA VAL A 238 -7.50 41.28 -5.22
C VAL A 238 -7.14 42.74 -4.94
N THR A 239 -7.20 43.57 -5.96
CA THR A 239 -6.94 45.01 -5.84
C THR A 239 -7.89 45.66 -4.84
N GLY A 240 -7.36 46.38 -3.86
CA GLY A 240 -8.14 47.10 -2.83
C GLY A 240 -8.57 46.25 -1.63
N ALA A 241 -8.33 44.93 -1.64
CA ALA A 241 -8.58 44.08 -0.47
C ALA A 241 -7.57 44.42 0.65
N LYS A 242 -8.07 44.50 1.89
CA LYS A 242 -7.26 44.92 3.04
C LYS A 242 -6.58 43.72 3.70
N LYS A 243 -5.34 43.94 4.14
CA LYS A 243 -4.64 43.03 5.04
C LYS A 243 -5.44 42.90 6.34
N VAL A 244 -5.62 41.65 6.83
CA VAL A 244 -6.22 41.37 8.12
C VAL A 244 -5.13 40.86 9.06
N VAL A 245 -5.13 41.36 10.29
CA VAL A 245 -4.24 40.89 11.35
C VAL A 245 -5.09 40.61 12.57
N ARG A 246 -4.96 39.41 13.14
CA ARG A 246 -5.73 39.01 14.31
C ARG A 246 -4.95 38.01 15.18
N THR A 247 -5.43 37.79 16.40
CA THR A 247 -4.90 36.72 17.26
C THR A 247 -5.60 35.41 16.93
N GLU A 248 -4.81 34.34 16.72
CA GLU A 248 -5.28 32.97 16.51
C GLU A 248 -4.99 32.15 17.77
N ASP A 249 -6.06 31.84 18.51
CA ASP A 249 -5.98 30.99 19.70
C ASP A 249 -5.92 29.50 19.33
N SER A 250 -6.25 29.17 18.10
CA SER A 250 -6.25 27.82 17.56
C SER A 250 -5.82 27.85 16.09
N LEU A 251 -4.93 26.93 15.68
CA LEU A 251 -4.54 26.72 14.29
C LEU A 251 -5.06 25.37 13.83
N TYR A 252 -6.34 25.34 13.52
CA TYR A 252 -7.08 24.15 13.14
C TYR A 252 -8.16 24.48 12.10
N PHE A 253 -7.73 24.67 10.85
CA PHE A 253 -8.59 24.90 9.71
C PHE A 253 -8.62 23.60 8.89
N ASP A 254 -9.45 22.65 9.32
CA ASP A 254 -9.62 21.32 8.75
C ASP A 254 -10.51 21.32 7.51
N HIS A 255 -11.22 22.44 7.28
CA HIS A 255 -12.05 22.64 6.09
C HIS A 255 -12.47 24.10 5.96
N ILE A 256 -11.74 24.89 5.19
CA ILE A 256 -11.91 26.36 5.18
C ILE A 256 -13.18 26.82 4.48
N TYR A 257 -13.75 26.09 3.56
CA TYR A 257 -14.98 26.53 2.91
C TYR A 257 -16.17 26.64 3.87
N THR A 258 -16.15 25.95 4.99
CA THR A 258 -17.15 26.14 6.08
C THR A 258 -16.91 27.41 6.89
N ARG A 259 -15.74 27.96 6.85
CA ARG A 259 -15.25 29.28 7.31
C ARG A 259 -15.63 29.72 8.72
N LYS A 260 -16.02 28.85 9.62
CA LYS A 260 -16.43 29.21 10.99
C LYS A 260 -15.37 30.04 11.74
N ASN A 261 -14.08 29.77 11.52
CA ASN A 261 -12.98 30.38 12.27
C ASN A 261 -11.98 31.13 11.37
N PHE A 262 -12.23 31.25 10.08
CA PHE A 262 -11.38 31.98 9.14
C PHE A 262 -11.89 33.41 8.92
N PRO A 263 -11.04 34.41 8.58
CA PRO A 263 -11.53 35.80 8.34
C PRO A 263 -12.64 35.82 7.30
N GLU A 264 -13.76 36.43 7.64
CA GLU A 264 -14.93 36.55 6.77
C GLU A 264 -14.57 37.23 5.46
N ALA A 265 -15.05 36.73 4.35
CA ALA A 265 -14.85 37.24 3.00
C ALA A 265 -13.39 37.40 2.54
N PHE A 266 -12.41 36.81 3.25
CA PHE A 266 -11.02 36.87 2.82
C PHE A 266 -10.80 35.92 1.60
N PRO A 267 -10.16 36.39 0.50
CA PRO A 267 -9.91 35.58 -0.67
C PRO A 267 -8.78 34.58 -0.37
N LEU A 268 -9.06 33.27 -0.38
CA LEU A 268 -8.02 32.24 -0.21
C LEU A 268 -7.11 32.18 -1.43
N ASN A 269 -7.70 32.10 -2.61
CA ASN A 269 -6.94 32.03 -3.85
C ASN A 269 -6.16 33.35 -4.09
N GLY A 270 -4.87 33.25 -4.38
CA GLY A 270 -4.01 34.41 -4.58
C GLY A 270 -3.82 35.23 -3.29
N SER A 271 -3.65 34.58 -2.18
CA SER A 271 -3.32 35.19 -0.89
C SER A 271 -2.03 34.62 -0.29
N HIS A 272 -1.48 35.35 0.68
CA HIS A 272 -0.38 34.94 1.52
C HIS A 272 -0.81 35.03 2.98
N VAL A 273 -0.65 33.96 3.73
CA VAL A 273 -1.05 33.86 5.12
C VAL A 273 0.16 33.46 5.97
N GLN A 274 0.37 34.17 7.07
CA GLN A 274 1.42 33.86 8.03
C GLN A 274 0.83 33.70 9.42
N TYR A 275 1.26 32.65 10.12
CA TYR A 275 1.00 32.46 11.55
C TYR A 275 2.33 32.56 12.28
N GLU A 276 2.50 33.59 13.10
CA GLU A 276 3.76 33.91 13.75
C GLU A 276 3.55 34.14 15.25
N GLY A 277 4.48 33.66 16.05
CA GLY A 277 4.46 33.88 17.50
C GLY A 277 5.35 32.85 18.23
N TYR A 278 4.98 32.51 19.46
CA TYR A 278 5.80 31.59 20.25
C TYR A 278 4.95 30.48 20.83
N ILE A 279 5.52 29.28 20.85
CA ILE A 279 5.04 28.11 21.57
C ILE A 279 5.92 27.85 22.78
N GLN A 280 5.34 27.52 23.92
CA GLN A 280 6.07 27.24 25.16
C GLN A 280 5.63 25.87 25.71
N PRO A 281 6.52 24.86 25.69
CA PRO A 281 6.24 23.53 26.21
C PRO A 281 6.30 23.49 27.75
N ASP A 282 5.63 22.51 28.33
CA ASP A 282 5.60 22.25 29.77
C ASP A 282 6.70 21.28 30.25
N ARG A 283 7.43 20.66 29.31
CA ARG A 283 8.54 19.72 29.57
C ARG A 283 9.56 19.72 28.45
N ASP A 284 10.78 19.26 28.78
CA ASP A 284 11.82 18.95 27.78
C ASP A 284 11.43 17.68 27.03
N ALA A 285 11.35 17.75 25.71
CA ALA A 285 11.05 16.57 24.91
C ALA A 285 11.23 16.78 23.41
N LEU A 286 11.42 15.69 22.69
CA LEU A 286 11.29 15.64 21.24
C LEU A 286 9.80 15.56 20.88
N TYR A 287 9.19 16.72 20.70
CA TYR A 287 7.77 16.79 20.30
C TYR A 287 7.57 16.36 18.87
N ARG A 288 6.51 15.63 18.60
CA ARG A 288 6.05 15.29 17.26
C ARG A 288 4.96 16.25 16.84
N PHE A 289 5.08 16.78 15.64
CA PHE A 289 4.13 17.65 15.00
C PHE A 289 3.46 16.92 13.83
N LEU A 290 2.19 17.25 13.62
CA LEU A 290 1.40 16.86 12.46
C LEU A 290 0.91 18.13 11.77
N LEU A 291 1.50 18.41 10.61
CA LEU A 291 1.04 19.44 9.70
C LEU A 291 0.01 18.80 8.75
N TYR A 292 -1.20 19.35 8.72
CA TYR A 292 -2.23 19.00 7.75
C TYR A 292 -2.45 20.19 6.85
N TYR A 293 -2.23 20.06 5.55
CA TYR A 293 -2.04 21.19 4.66
C TYR A 293 -2.57 20.99 3.25
N ALA A 294 -2.97 22.10 2.63
CA ALA A 294 -3.15 22.27 1.20
C ALA A 294 -2.63 23.66 0.80
N GLY A 295 -2.21 23.85 -0.45
CA GLY A 295 -1.41 25.00 -0.89
C GLY A 295 0.08 24.80 -0.60
N TYR A 296 0.88 25.87 -0.80
CA TYR A 296 2.31 25.86 -0.53
C TYR A 296 2.57 26.27 0.90
N MET A 297 3.37 25.48 1.62
CA MET A 297 3.59 25.68 3.05
C MET A 297 5.03 25.39 3.47
N LYS A 298 5.57 26.29 4.33
CA LYS A 298 6.83 26.12 5.05
C LYS A 298 6.60 26.33 6.54
N VAL A 299 7.39 25.64 7.37
CA VAL A 299 7.36 25.82 8.83
C VAL A 299 8.75 26.06 9.35
N TYR A 300 8.89 27.11 10.19
CA TYR A 300 10.13 27.48 10.86
C TYR A 300 9.92 27.43 12.36
N ILE A 301 10.91 26.88 13.09
CA ILE A 301 10.99 26.96 14.54
C ILE A 301 12.37 27.48 14.93
N ASP A 302 12.40 28.56 15.75
CA ASP A 302 13.60 29.27 16.15
C ASP A 302 14.48 29.70 14.95
N GLY A 303 13.82 30.13 13.86
CA GLY A 303 14.46 30.54 12.63
C GLY A 303 15.00 29.41 11.75
N LYS A 304 14.95 28.15 12.23
CA LYS A 304 15.33 26.99 11.42
C LYS A 304 14.12 26.47 10.63
N GLU A 305 14.30 26.25 9.34
CA GLU A 305 13.31 25.56 8.51
C GLU A 305 13.21 24.10 8.97
N VAL A 306 12.06 23.75 9.58
CA VAL A 306 11.76 22.37 10.04
C VAL A 306 10.86 21.62 9.08
N VAL A 307 10.14 22.34 8.22
CA VAL A 307 9.41 21.79 7.08
C VAL A 307 9.78 22.63 5.87
N SER A 308 10.48 22.03 4.92
CA SER A 308 10.77 22.61 3.61
C SER A 308 9.47 22.81 2.81
N GLU A 309 9.51 23.63 1.77
CA GLU A 309 8.32 23.89 0.98
C GLU A 309 7.65 22.60 0.52
N ARG A 310 6.39 22.48 0.88
CA ARG A 310 5.51 21.39 0.48
C ARG A 310 4.31 21.99 -0.22
N TRP A 311 3.78 21.24 -1.17
CA TRP A 311 2.57 21.63 -1.88
C TRP A 311 1.55 20.49 -1.90
N ARG A 312 0.29 20.86 -1.82
CA ARG A 312 -0.82 19.98 -2.08
C ARG A 312 -1.97 20.76 -2.67
N THR A 313 -2.71 20.15 -3.59
CA THR A 313 -3.89 20.78 -4.17
C THR A 313 -4.92 21.16 -3.10
N ALA A 314 -5.66 22.24 -3.31
CA ALA A 314 -6.60 22.80 -2.35
C ALA A 314 -7.68 21.80 -1.89
N TRP A 315 -8.13 20.91 -2.75
CA TRP A 315 -9.22 19.95 -2.48
C TRP A 315 -8.76 18.61 -1.91
N ASN A 316 -7.47 18.28 -1.99
CA ASN A 316 -6.93 17.01 -1.52
C ASN A 316 -5.71 17.21 -0.62
N PRO A 317 -5.91 17.61 0.65
CA PRO A 317 -4.84 17.90 1.59
C PRO A 317 -4.04 16.65 1.95
N ASN A 318 -2.83 16.87 2.45
CA ASN A 318 -1.99 15.78 2.96
C ASN A 318 -1.52 16.09 4.38
N SER A 319 -1.00 15.08 5.04
CA SER A 319 -0.38 15.18 6.36
C SER A 319 1.12 15.00 6.27
N TYR A 320 1.87 15.83 7.00
CA TYR A 320 3.31 15.66 7.15
C TYR A 320 3.69 15.68 8.63
N LYS A 321 4.51 14.73 9.04
CA LYS A 321 4.96 14.57 10.43
C LYS A 321 6.43 14.96 10.54
N PHE A 322 6.76 15.73 11.56
CA PHE A 322 8.13 16.12 11.86
C PHE A 322 8.36 16.22 13.36
N ASN A 323 9.62 16.15 13.79
CA ASN A 323 9.99 16.19 15.19
C ASN A 323 10.81 17.43 15.48
N VAL A 324 10.62 18.06 16.65
CA VAL A 324 11.44 19.18 17.14
C VAL A 324 11.74 18.99 18.62
N ASP A 325 13.00 19.11 19.00
CA ASP A 325 13.43 19.12 20.40
C ASP A 325 13.12 20.48 21.01
N LEU A 326 12.22 20.51 21.97
CA LEU A 326 11.77 21.72 22.65
C LEU A 326 12.10 21.67 24.14
N LYS A 327 12.45 22.82 24.73
CA LYS A 327 12.88 22.94 26.12
C LYS A 327 11.77 23.54 27.00
N LYS A 328 11.55 22.94 28.18
CA LYS A 328 10.54 23.35 29.17
C LYS A 328 10.63 24.84 29.48
N GLY A 329 9.50 25.52 29.39
CA GLY A 329 9.35 26.92 29.75
C GLY A 329 10.04 27.91 28.82
N GLN A 330 10.81 27.45 27.81
CA GLN A 330 11.38 28.30 26.79
C GLN A 330 10.30 28.68 25.76
N LYS A 331 10.28 29.93 25.34
CA LYS A 331 9.48 30.38 24.22
C LYS A 331 10.22 30.09 22.92
N HIS A 332 9.70 29.18 22.13
CA HIS A 332 10.23 28.85 20.81
C HIS A 332 9.46 29.61 19.74
N HIS A 333 10.17 30.36 18.90
CA HIS A 333 9.55 31.13 17.83
C HIS A 333 9.02 30.20 16.73
N LEU A 334 7.73 30.28 16.44
CA LEU A 334 7.05 29.55 15.38
C LEU A 334 6.64 30.50 14.27
N LEU A 335 6.99 30.18 13.02
CA LEU A 335 6.47 30.83 11.83
C LEU A 335 5.97 29.76 10.86
N ILE A 336 4.73 29.86 10.45
CA ILE A 336 4.13 29.11 9.35
C ILE A 336 3.91 30.08 8.21
N ASP A 337 4.50 29.78 7.07
CA ASP A 337 4.38 30.59 5.85
C ASP A 337 3.56 29.81 4.82
N TRP A 338 2.37 30.34 4.46
CA TRP A 338 1.36 29.61 3.71
C TRP A 338 0.80 30.42 2.54
N TYR A 339 0.81 29.80 1.34
CA TYR A 339 0.16 30.32 0.14
C TYR A 339 -0.96 29.38 -0.25
N PRO A 340 -2.23 29.66 0.10
CA PRO A 340 -3.38 28.89 -0.33
C PRO A 340 -3.48 28.82 -1.86
N ASP A 341 -3.82 27.63 -2.39
CA ASP A 341 -3.87 27.35 -3.83
C ASP A 341 -5.30 26.98 -4.27
N GLY A 342 -6.29 27.79 -3.90
CA GLY A 342 -7.66 27.56 -4.29
C GLY A 342 -8.67 28.21 -3.35
N GLY A 343 -9.97 28.11 -3.71
CA GLY A 343 -11.08 28.64 -2.91
C GLY A 343 -11.50 27.77 -1.74
N ASP A 344 -11.10 26.52 -1.71
CA ASP A 344 -11.19 25.55 -0.64
C ASP A 344 -9.78 25.20 -0.18
N SER A 345 -9.52 25.00 1.10
CA SER A 345 -8.18 24.70 1.58
C SER A 345 -8.14 24.21 3.03
N TYR A 346 -6.95 23.83 3.49
CA TYR A 346 -6.71 23.20 4.78
C TYR A 346 -5.40 23.72 5.37
N CYS A 347 -5.40 24.04 6.66
CA CYS A 347 -4.21 24.38 7.41
C CYS A 347 -4.41 24.02 8.89
N SER A 348 -3.64 23.09 9.39
CA SER A 348 -3.66 22.71 10.80
C SER A 348 -2.27 22.29 11.24
N LEU A 349 -1.81 22.76 12.38
CA LEU A 349 -0.64 22.28 13.06
C LEU A 349 -1.06 21.74 14.42
N ARG A 350 -0.77 20.49 14.65
CA ARG A 350 -1.05 19.77 15.91
C ARG A 350 0.25 19.17 16.44
N ALA A 351 0.30 18.89 17.73
CA ALA A 351 1.46 18.28 18.34
C ALA A 351 1.03 17.17 19.30
N ILE A 352 1.88 16.16 19.45
CA ILE A 352 1.71 15.13 20.46
C ILE A 352 2.85 15.24 21.46
N ALA A 353 2.50 15.18 22.73
CA ALA A 353 3.47 15.03 23.78
C ALA A 353 4.10 13.63 23.65
N PRO A 354 5.43 13.54 23.60
CA PRO A 354 6.08 12.26 23.47
C PRO A 354 5.78 11.38 24.69
N GLU A 355 5.62 10.10 24.45
CA GLU A 355 5.74 9.09 25.49
C GLU A 355 7.18 9.06 26.03
N SER A 356 7.41 8.43 27.16
CA SER A 356 8.77 8.22 27.66
C SER A 356 9.61 7.49 26.60
N GLU A 357 10.93 7.68 26.63
CA GLU A 357 11.84 6.97 25.71
C GLU A 357 11.64 5.45 25.79
N GLU A 358 11.36 4.93 26.99
CA GLU A 358 11.09 3.52 27.20
C GLU A 358 9.81 3.08 26.47
N GLU A 359 8.73 3.86 26.51
CA GLU A 359 7.49 3.52 25.82
C GLU A 359 7.59 3.64 24.30
N GLN A 360 8.39 4.59 23.79
CA GLN A 360 8.64 4.74 22.36
C GLN A 360 9.40 3.55 21.76
N LYS A 361 10.17 2.82 22.56
CA LYS A 361 10.90 1.63 22.13
C LYS A 361 10.02 0.38 22.05
N LYS A 362 8.84 0.39 22.69
CA LYS A 362 7.91 -0.75 22.68
C LYS A 362 7.07 -0.77 21.42
N LEU A 363 6.62 -1.97 21.05
CA LEU A 363 5.62 -2.16 20.00
C LEU A 363 4.23 -1.95 20.63
N SER A 364 3.48 -0.98 20.15
CA SER A 364 2.15 -0.65 20.66
C SER A 364 1.13 -0.58 19.53
N PHE A 365 0.01 -1.27 19.70
CA PHE A 365 -1.13 -1.23 18.78
C PHE A 365 -2.41 -0.98 19.56
N TRP A 366 -3.23 -0.06 19.07
CA TRP A 366 -4.53 0.30 19.62
C TRP A 366 -5.61 0.16 18.56
N SER A 367 -6.77 -0.35 18.97
CA SER A 367 -7.97 -0.42 18.13
C SER A 367 -9.15 0.21 18.84
N GLU A 368 -9.98 0.96 18.09
CA GLU A 368 -11.06 1.76 18.67
C GLU A 368 -12.25 0.93 19.13
N MET A 369 -12.73 -0.01 18.30
CA MET A 369 -13.88 -0.83 18.64
C MET A 369 -13.75 -2.25 18.08
N THR A 370 -13.74 -3.21 18.98
CA THR A 370 -13.78 -4.63 18.63
C THR A 370 -14.56 -5.42 19.70
N PRO A 371 -15.08 -6.60 19.37
CA PRO A 371 -15.73 -7.46 20.38
C PRO A 371 -14.74 -8.09 21.36
N SER A 372 -13.48 -8.30 20.95
CA SER A 372 -12.39 -8.83 21.76
C SER A 372 -11.06 -8.40 21.17
N LEU A 373 -9.98 -8.50 21.92
CA LEU A 373 -8.63 -8.40 21.38
C LEU A 373 -8.32 -9.69 20.62
N ASP A 374 -7.80 -9.56 19.39
CA ASP A 374 -7.53 -10.69 18.51
C ASP A 374 -6.30 -10.43 17.63
N TYR A 375 -5.27 -11.25 17.76
CA TYR A 375 -4.11 -11.19 16.89
C TYR A 375 -3.53 -12.57 16.61
N TYR A 376 -2.81 -12.67 15.50
CA TYR A 376 -2.05 -13.85 15.09
C TYR A 376 -0.56 -13.55 15.17
N PHE A 377 0.15 -14.37 15.95
CA PHE A 377 1.61 -14.39 15.96
C PHE A 377 2.10 -15.39 14.91
N ILE A 378 3.05 -14.97 14.08
CA ILE A 378 3.61 -15.74 12.98
C ILE A 378 5.13 -15.74 13.14
N ALA A 379 5.74 -16.90 13.36
CA ALA A 379 7.20 -17.06 13.38
C ALA A 379 7.74 -17.49 12.02
N GLY A 380 8.95 -17.07 11.67
CA GLY A 380 9.65 -17.49 10.46
C GLY A 380 11.14 -17.71 10.72
N LYS A 381 11.87 -18.27 9.76
CA LYS A 381 13.35 -18.28 9.74
C LYS A 381 13.90 -17.01 9.10
N ASN A 382 13.09 -16.38 8.29
CA ASN A 382 13.30 -15.10 7.62
C ASN A 382 11.96 -14.41 7.37
N MET A 383 11.96 -13.19 6.87
CA MET A 383 10.75 -12.43 6.60
C MET A 383 9.87 -13.05 5.49
N ASP A 384 10.44 -13.76 4.52
CA ASP A 384 9.66 -14.44 3.48
C ASP A 384 8.80 -15.58 4.08
N GLU A 385 9.32 -16.34 5.04
CA GLU A 385 8.50 -17.34 5.76
C GLU A 385 7.39 -16.70 6.60
N VAL A 386 7.63 -15.54 7.18
CA VAL A 386 6.58 -14.76 7.90
C VAL A 386 5.46 -14.34 6.95
N ILE A 387 5.81 -13.83 5.76
CA ILE A 387 4.85 -13.47 4.72
C ILE A 387 4.08 -14.70 4.22
N SER A 388 4.76 -15.83 4.08
CA SER A 388 4.10 -17.11 3.74
C SER A 388 3.09 -17.54 4.83
N GLY A 389 3.44 -17.32 6.10
CA GLY A 389 2.52 -17.52 7.22
C GLY A 389 1.30 -16.59 7.16
N TYR A 390 1.52 -15.34 6.85
CA TYR A 390 0.44 -14.36 6.62
C TYR A 390 -0.49 -14.82 5.48
N ARG A 391 0.05 -15.25 4.34
CA ARG A 391 -0.77 -15.72 3.20
C ARG A 391 -1.43 -17.07 3.46
N THR A 392 -0.87 -17.88 4.33
CA THR A 392 -1.55 -19.09 4.86
C THR A 392 -2.81 -18.70 5.62
N LEU A 393 -2.75 -17.66 6.44
CA LEU A 393 -3.91 -17.15 7.18
C LEU A 393 -4.94 -16.47 6.27
N THR A 394 -4.48 -15.60 5.38
CA THR A 394 -5.34 -14.64 4.66
C THR A 394 -5.65 -15.04 3.21
N GLY A 395 -5.11 -16.14 2.74
CA GLY A 395 -5.26 -16.65 1.39
C GLY A 395 -4.09 -16.27 0.47
N LYS A 396 -3.81 -17.16 -0.49
CA LYS A 396 -2.73 -16.97 -1.47
C LYS A 396 -3.04 -15.84 -2.45
N ALA A 397 -1.99 -15.13 -2.85
CA ALA A 397 -2.09 -14.21 -3.98
C ALA A 397 -2.27 -15.00 -5.30
N GLN A 398 -3.00 -14.42 -6.25
CA GLN A 398 -3.23 -15.04 -7.55
C GLN A 398 -2.03 -14.80 -8.50
N VAL A 399 -1.85 -15.67 -9.50
CA VAL A 399 -0.95 -15.37 -10.63
C VAL A 399 -1.64 -14.34 -11.51
N MET A 400 -1.10 -13.14 -11.59
CA MET A 400 -1.65 -12.08 -12.43
C MET A 400 -1.64 -12.48 -13.92
N PRO A 401 -2.59 -12.01 -14.73
CA PRO A 401 -2.45 -12.10 -16.18
C PRO A 401 -1.14 -11.45 -16.60
N LYS A 402 -0.43 -12.04 -17.58
CA LYS A 402 0.91 -11.55 -17.98
C LYS A 402 0.89 -10.10 -18.47
N TRP A 403 -0.16 -9.70 -19.19
CA TRP A 403 -0.35 -8.34 -19.69
C TRP A 403 -0.45 -7.27 -18.59
N VAL A 404 -0.79 -7.64 -17.35
CA VAL A 404 -0.78 -6.71 -16.20
C VAL A 404 0.63 -6.16 -15.93
N LEU A 405 1.66 -6.95 -16.23
CA LEU A 405 3.06 -6.58 -16.01
C LEU A 405 3.65 -5.68 -17.10
N GLY A 406 2.94 -5.53 -18.23
CA GLY A 406 3.27 -4.59 -19.30
C GLY A 406 2.95 -3.14 -18.93
N PHE A 407 2.99 -2.24 -19.92
CA PHE A 407 2.73 -0.82 -19.74
C PHE A 407 1.23 -0.49 -19.80
N TRP A 408 0.80 0.41 -18.92
CA TRP A 408 -0.55 0.91 -18.80
C TRP A 408 -0.60 2.41 -19.09
N GLN A 409 -1.32 2.79 -20.16
CA GLN A 409 -1.62 4.19 -20.42
C GLN A 409 -2.97 4.57 -19.82
N SER A 410 -2.96 5.57 -18.96
CA SER A 410 -4.15 6.15 -18.34
C SER A 410 -3.99 7.66 -18.22
N ARG A 411 -5.09 8.38 -18.17
CA ARG A 411 -5.18 9.81 -17.82
C ARG A 411 -6.56 10.16 -17.27
N GLU A 412 -6.67 11.22 -16.53
CA GLU A 412 -7.95 11.87 -16.22
C GLU A 412 -8.30 12.85 -17.33
N LYS A 413 -9.17 12.52 -18.29
CA LYS A 413 -9.75 11.29 -18.73
C LYS A 413 -9.90 11.33 -20.27
N TYR A 414 -10.10 10.21 -20.90
CA TYR A 414 -10.51 10.15 -22.30
C TYR A 414 -12.01 10.49 -22.38
N ASN A 415 -12.36 11.54 -23.13
CA ASN A 415 -13.72 12.04 -23.16
C ASN A 415 -14.59 11.35 -24.21
N THR A 416 -13.98 10.73 -25.21
CA THR A 416 -14.69 10.07 -26.32
C THR A 416 -14.05 8.73 -26.67
N GLN A 417 -14.82 7.84 -27.32
CA GLN A 417 -14.29 6.59 -27.85
C GLN A 417 -13.17 6.82 -28.87
N ASP A 418 -13.24 7.91 -29.67
CA ASP A 418 -12.24 8.22 -30.69
C ASP A 418 -10.91 8.63 -30.05
N GLU A 419 -10.95 9.38 -28.94
CA GLU A 419 -9.72 9.73 -28.19
C GLU A 419 -8.99 8.49 -27.72
N ILE A 420 -9.69 7.54 -27.09
CA ILE A 420 -9.05 6.35 -26.50
C ILE A 420 -8.51 5.42 -27.59
N VAL A 421 -9.27 5.19 -28.68
CA VAL A 421 -8.85 4.35 -29.80
C VAL A 421 -7.70 4.96 -30.56
N SER A 422 -7.73 6.28 -30.84
CA SER A 422 -6.66 6.98 -31.55
C SER A 422 -5.39 7.05 -30.73
N THR A 423 -5.49 7.18 -29.40
CA THR A 423 -4.32 7.13 -28.51
C THR A 423 -3.63 5.78 -28.59
N LEU A 424 -4.36 4.66 -28.48
CA LEU A 424 -3.79 3.34 -28.61
C LEU A 424 -3.16 3.11 -29.99
N LYS A 425 -3.86 3.55 -31.05
CA LYS A 425 -3.33 3.50 -32.41
C LYS A 425 -2.01 4.23 -32.54
N HIS A 426 -1.88 5.40 -31.91
CA HIS A 426 -0.63 6.19 -31.95
C HIS A 426 0.53 5.44 -31.30
N PHE A 427 0.32 4.72 -30.19
CA PHE A 427 1.33 3.83 -29.60
C PHE A 427 1.79 2.76 -30.61
N ARG A 428 0.86 2.09 -31.29
CA ARG A 428 1.17 1.04 -32.27
C ARG A 428 1.89 1.59 -33.49
N ASP A 429 1.43 2.70 -34.06
CA ASP A 429 2.03 3.33 -35.25
C ASP A 429 3.47 3.78 -35.00
N ASN A 430 3.83 4.12 -33.75
CA ASN A 430 5.17 4.60 -33.36
C ASN A 430 6.03 3.48 -32.69
N ASN A 431 5.59 2.24 -32.75
CA ASN A 431 6.30 1.11 -32.14
C ASN A 431 6.63 1.36 -30.66
N LEU A 432 5.69 1.92 -29.92
CA LEU A 432 5.78 2.11 -28.48
C LEU A 432 5.05 0.94 -27.79
N PRO A 433 5.74 0.18 -26.94
CA PRO A 433 5.12 -0.95 -26.27
C PRO A 433 3.97 -0.53 -25.33
N ILE A 434 2.85 -1.25 -25.41
CA ILE A 434 1.70 -1.05 -24.52
C ILE A 434 0.84 -2.31 -24.51
N ASP A 435 0.33 -2.70 -23.34
CA ASP A 435 -0.66 -3.76 -23.19
C ASP A 435 -2.05 -3.24 -22.85
N ASN A 436 -2.15 -2.11 -22.14
CA ASN A 436 -3.39 -1.72 -21.51
C ASN A 436 -3.71 -0.24 -21.71
N ILE A 437 -4.97 0.07 -22.01
CA ILE A 437 -5.50 1.43 -22.03
C ILE A 437 -6.70 1.53 -21.08
N VAL A 438 -6.80 2.66 -20.37
CA VAL A 438 -7.71 2.81 -19.24
C VAL A 438 -8.73 3.90 -19.51
N GLN A 439 -10.01 3.55 -19.36
CA GLN A 439 -11.11 4.51 -19.32
C GLN A 439 -11.38 4.91 -17.87
N ASP A 440 -11.16 6.16 -17.58
CA ASP A 440 -11.45 6.75 -16.27
C ASP A 440 -12.92 7.15 -16.15
N TRP A 441 -13.30 7.71 -14.99
CA TRP A 441 -14.65 8.08 -14.61
C TRP A 441 -15.33 9.06 -15.62
N LEU A 442 -16.67 9.25 -15.45
CA LEU A 442 -17.52 10.09 -16.28
C LEU A 442 -17.59 9.64 -17.76
N TYR A 443 -17.58 8.34 -18.04
CA TYR A 443 -17.95 7.80 -19.35
C TYR A 443 -19.49 7.75 -19.54
N TRP A 444 -20.23 7.92 -18.45
CA TRP A 444 -21.71 8.02 -18.40
C TRP A 444 -22.19 9.45 -18.62
N LYS A 445 -23.51 9.65 -18.75
CA LYS A 445 -24.14 10.98 -18.76
C LYS A 445 -23.91 11.65 -17.40
N GLU A 446 -23.66 12.97 -17.39
CA GLU A 446 -23.22 13.72 -16.22
C GLU A 446 -24.01 13.41 -14.92
N ASP A 447 -25.34 13.31 -15.02
CA ASP A 447 -26.26 13.04 -13.90
C ASP A 447 -26.52 11.54 -13.61
N GLN A 448 -25.74 10.61 -14.21
CA GLN A 448 -25.99 9.18 -14.18
C GLN A 448 -24.85 8.35 -13.55
N TRP A 449 -24.17 8.89 -12.56
CA TRP A 449 -23.13 8.13 -11.84
C TRP A 449 -23.72 6.87 -11.21
N GLY A 450 -23.16 5.71 -11.50
CA GLY A 450 -23.62 4.40 -11.04
C GLY A 450 -24.59 3.69 -11.99
N SER A 451 -24.98 4.31 -13.12
CA SER A 451 -25.75 3.63 -14.17
C SER A 451 -24.96 2.54 -14.89
N PHE A 452 -23.63 2.66 -14.91
CA PHE A 452 -22.70 1.82 -15.69
C PHE A 452 -22.99 1.83 -17.20
N GLU A 453 -23.62 2.89 -17.69
CA GLU A 453 -23.95 3.05 -19.11
C GLU A 453 -23.05 4.08 -19.77
N PHE A 454 -22.54 3.77 -20.95
CA PHE A 454 -21.80 4.72 -21.75
C PHE A 454 -22.71 5.85 -22.26
N ASP A 455 -22.24 7.09 -22.20
CA ASP A 455 -22.92 8.23 -22.81
C ASP A 455 -22.93 8.06 -24.34
N PRO A 456 -24.10 7.87 -24.98
CA PRO A 456 -24.18 7.57 -26.40
C PRO A 456 -23.71 8.69 -27.32
N LYS A 457 -23.55 9.93 -26.80
CA LYS A 457 -22.96 11.04 -27.58
C LYS A 457 -21.46 10.94 -27.68
N ARG A 458 -20.81 10.45 -26.65
CA ARG A 458 -19.35 10.38 -26.53
C ARG A 458 -18.80 8.99 -26.84
N PHE A 459 -19.57 7.97 -26.54
CA PHE A 459 -19.26 6.55 -26.75
C PHE A 459 -20.42 5.87 -27.48
N PRO A 460 -20.67 6.22 -28.77
CA PRO A 460 -21.85 5.72 -29.50
C PRO A 460 -21.81 4.21 -29.77
N GLU A 461 -20.62 3.59 -29.86
CA GLU A 461 -20.44 2.18 -30.21
C GLU A 461 -19.44 1.49 -29.25
N PRO A 462 -19.79 1.30 -27.95
CA PRO A 462 -18.84 0.77 -26.96
C PRO A 462 -18.28 -0.61 -27.32
N GLN A 463 -19.08 -1.50 -27.90
CA GLN A 463 -18.62 -2.82 -28.37
C GLN A 463 -17.53 -2.66 -29.43
N LYS A 464 -17.77 -1.85 -30.45
CA LYS A 464 -16.82 -1.63 -31.54
C LYS A 464 -15.53 -0.94 -31.05
N MET A 465 -15.65 -0.04 -30.06
CA MET A 465 -14.48 0.58 -29.39
C MET A 465 -13.61 -0.50 -28.75
N ILE A 466 -14.18 -1.37 -27.93
CA ILE A 466 -13.47 -2.43 -27.22
C ILE A 466 -12.92 -3.47 -28.21
N ASP A 467 -13.69 -3.87 -29.22
CA ASP A 467 -13.22 -4.76 -30.28
C ASP A 467 -12.04 -4.16 -31.05
N SER A 468 -12.03 -2.85 -31.28
CA SER A 468 -10.90 -2.15 -31.92
C SER A 468 -9.65 -2.17 -31.02
N ILE A 469 -9.80 -1.99 -29.71
CA ILE A 469 -8.72 -2.08 -28.75
C ILE A 469 -8.13 -3.50 -28.73
N HIS A 470 -8.99 -4.53 -28.65
CA HIS A 470 -8.57 -5.92 -28.74
C HIS A 470 -7.93 -6.26 -30.08
N GLY A 471 -8.46 -5.72 -31.18
CA GLY A 471 -7.86 -5.88 -32.52
C GLY A 471 -6.45 -5.29 -32.64
N MET A 472 -6.12 -4.33 -31.82
CA MET A 472 -4.76 -3.78 -31.67
C MET A 472 -3.93 -4.50 -30.60
N HIS A 473 -4.35 -5.66 -30.14
CA HIS A 473 -3.67 -6.48 -29.13
C HIS A 473 -3.44 -5.72 -27.83
N ALA A 474 -4.41 -4.99 -27.34
CA ALA A 474 -4.40 -4.33 -26.06
C ALA A 474 -5.62 -4.71 -25.23
N HIS A 475 -5.54 -4.52 -23.91
CA HIS A 475 -6.59 -4.77 -22.95
C HIS A 475 -7.23 -3.47 -22.50
N TYR A 476 -8.51 -3.55 -22.14
CA TYR A 476 -9.32 -2.42 -21.74
C TYR A 476 -9.71 -2.52 -20.26
N MET A 477 -9.26 -1.55 -19.46
CA MET A 477 -9.71 -1.36 -18.10
C MET A 477 -10.71 -0.22 -18.03
N ILE A 478 -11.73 -0.35 -17.19
CA ILE A 478 -12.69 0.71 -16.92
C ILE A 478 -12.74 1.05 -15.43
N SER A 479 -12.77 2.35 -15.12
CA SER A 479 -12.95 2.85 -13.77
C SER A 479 -14.41 2.71 -13.34
N HIS A 480 -14.61 2.26 -12.13
CA HIS A 480 -15.90 2.32 -11.47
C HIS A 480 -15.70 2.70 -10.00
N TRP A 481 -16.62 3.50 -9.50
CA TRP A 481 -16.75 3.77 -8.07
C TRP A 481 -17.94 2.96 -7.55
N PRO A 482 -17.91 2.44 -6.35
CA PRO A 482 -19.09 1.80 -5.74
C PRO A 482 -20.12 2.86 -5.26
N LYS A 483 -20.29 3.94 -6.05
CA LYS A 483 -21.07 5.14 -5.81
C LYS A 483 -22.23 5.24 -6.81
N TYR A 484 -23.38 5.70 -6.32
CA TYR A 484 -24.60 5.83 -7.10
C TYR A 484 -25.29 7.15 -6.81
N TYR A 485 -25.77 7.86 -7.86
CA TYR A 485 -26.65 9.00 -7.70
C TYR A 485 -28.08 8.54 -7.41
N VAL A 486 -28.79 9.28 -6.57
CA VAL A 486 -30.13 8.95 -6.08
C VAL A 486 -31.19 8.83 -7.18
N ASN A 487 -30.98 9.46 -8.33
CA ASN A 487 -31.91 9.41 -9.49
C ASN A 487 -31.72 8.16 -10.36
N THR A 488 -30.64 7.39 -10.18
CA THR A 488 -30.38 6.18 -10.99
C THR A 488 -31.26 5.00 -10.56
N GLU A 489 -31.64 4.15 -11.50
CA GLU A 489 -32.41 2.93 -11.18
C GLU A 489 -31.60 1.98 -10.31
N HIS A 490 -30.29 1.88 -10.54
CA HIS A 490 -29.39 1.06 -9.74
C HIS A 490 -29.36 1.50 -8.26
N PHE A 491 -29.36 2.82 -7.97
CA PHE A 491 -29.50 3.30 -6.59
C PHE A 491 -30.78 2.81 -5.94
N LYS A 492 -31.92 2.96 -6.65
CA LYS A 492 -33.23 2.58 -6.14
C LYS A 492 -33.33 1.08 -5.84
N GLU A 493 -32.66 0.23 -6.63
CA GLU A 493 -32.57 -1.20 -6.37
C GLU A 493 -31.86 -1.52 -5.06
N PHE A 494 -30.73 -0.85 -4.78
CA PHE A 494 -30.04 -0.98 -3.50
C PHE A 494 -30.84 -0.41 -2.34
N GLU A 495 -31.42 0.79 -2.50
CA GLU A 495 -32.21 1.47 -1.46
C GLU A 495 -33.41 0.62 -1.04
N LYS A 496 -34.14 0.05 -2.00
CA LYS A 496 -35.29 -0.83 -1.75
C LYS A 496 -34.95 -2.01 -0.84
N ASN A 497 -33.73 -2.50 -0.89
CA ASN A 497 -33.24 -3.63 -0.11
C ASN A 497 -32.53 -3.19 1.18
N GLY A 498 -32.40 -1.88 1.45
CA GLY A 498 -31.69 -1.36 2.60
C GLY A 498 -30.16 -1.53 2.51
N TRP A 499 -29.61 -1.55 1.29
CA TRP A 499 -28.18 -1.82 1.01
C TRP A 499 -27.40 -0.57 0.60
N MET A 500 -27.90 0.64 0.90
CA MET A 500 -27.20 1.91 0.68
C MET A 500 -26.89 2.59 2.00
N TYR A 501 -25.74 3.27 2.06
CA TYR A 501 -25.46 4.18 3.17
C TYR A 501 -26.26 5.46 2.99
N MET A 502 -27.17 5.76 3.90
CA MET A 502 -28.18 6.81 3.69
C MET A 502 -27.85 8.14 4.33
N GLN A 503 -26.78 8.27 5.13
CA GLN A 503 -26.50 9.53 5.83
C GLN A 503 -26.19 10.68 4.86
N ALA A 504 -25.40 10.43 3.82
CA ALA A 504 -25.08 11.44 2.79
C ALA A 504 -26.33 11.93 2.05
N VAL A 505 -27.29 11.04 1.80
CA VAL A 505 -28.57 11.38 1.16
C VAL A 505 -29.44 12.23 2.08
N LYS A 506 -29.56 11.87 3.38
CA LYS A 506 -30.30 12.64 4.38
C LYS A 506 -29.75 14.06 4.56
N ASP A 507 -28.43 14.19 4.52
CA ASP A 507 -27.73 15.45 4.69
C ASP A 507 -27.61 16.23 3.38
N ASN A 508 -28.17 15.71 2.28
CA ASN A 508 -28.15 16.30 0.93
C ASN A 508 -26.73 16.70 0.48
N ILE A 509 -25.75 15.79 0.70
CA ILE A 509 -24.36 16.02 0.30
C ILE A 509 -24.27 15.97 -1.20
N LYS A 510 -23.90 17.09 -1.81
CA LYS A 510 -23.62 17.20 -3.23
C LYS A 510 -22.13 16.99 -3.49
N ASP A 511 -21.84 16.37 -4.64
CA ASP A 511 -20.47 16.27 -5.12
C ASP A 511 -20.06 17.49 -5.99
N TRP A 512 -18.93 17.38 -6.67
CA TRP A 512 -18.31 18.46 -7.49
C TRP A 512 -18.71 18.42 -8.97
N VAL A 513 -19.51 17.44 -9.40
CA VAL A 513 -19.86 17.25 -10.82
C VAL A 513 -20.99 18.19 -11.20
N GLY A 514 -20.82 19.00 -12.29
CA GLY A 514 -21.84 19.91 -12.77
C GLY A 514 -22.42 20.83 -11.68
N PRO A 515 -23.77 20.83 -11.48
CA PRO A 515 -24.40 21.63 -10.42
C PRO A 515 -24.27 20.98 -9.02
N GLY A 516 -23.64 19.83 -8.93
CA GLY A 516 -23.56 18.98 -7.75
C GLY A 516 -24.74 18.02 -7.62
N TYR A 517 -24.43 16.73 -7.53
CA TYR A 517 -25.44 15.66 -7.44
C TYR A 517 -25.30 14.92 -6.09
N VAL A 518 -26.45 14.50 -5.56
CA VAL A 518 -26.50 13.70 -4.32
C VAL A 518 -26.33 12.24 -4.67
N GLY A 519 -25.43 11.58 -3.98
CA GLY A 519 -25.15 10.17 -4.14
C GLY A 519 -24.62 9.51 -2.87
N SER A 520 -24.52 8.19 -2.90
CA SER A 520 -23.92 7.42 -1.82
C SER A 520 -23.33 6.11 -2.33
N PHE A 521 -22.78 5.32 -1.42
CA PHE A 521 -22.10 4.05 -1.67
C PHE A 521 -22.98 2.89 -1.19
N TYR A 522 -22.92 1.75 -1.91
CA TYR A 522 -23.60 0.55 -1.46
C TYR A 522 -22.88 -0.11 -0.29
N ASP A 523 -23.60 -0.88 0.53
CA ASP A 523 -23.04 -1.64 1.65
C ASP A 523 -22.41 -2.95 1.16
N ALA A 524 -21.11 -2.94 0.90
CA ALA A 524 -20.37 -4.11 0.43
C ALA A 524 -20.31 -5.27 1.45
N TYR A 525 -20.61 -5.01 2.71
CA TYR A 525 -20.65 -6.07 3.73
C TYR A 525 -21.90 -6.99 3.57
N SER A 526 -22.95 -6.54 2.88
CA SER A 526 -24.11 -7.36 2.53
C SER A 526 -23.80 -8.29 1.36
N ALA A 527 -24.00 -9.59 1.56
CA ALA A 527 -23.84 -10.57 0.46
C ALA A 527 -24.84 -10.36 -0.68
N GLY A 528 -26.06 -9.92 -0.36
CA GLY A 528 -27.09 -9.57 -1.37
C GLY A 528 -26.66 -8.34 -2.18
N ALA A 529 -26.12 -7.33 -1.51
CA ALA A 529 -25.64 -6.13 -2.16
C ALA A 529 -24.45 -6.42 -3.10
N ARG A 530 -23.49 -7.23 -2.70
CA ARG A 530 -22.38 -7.67 -3.56
C ARG A 530 -22.85 -8.38 -4.82
N LYS A 531 -23.85 -9.27 -4.69
CA LYS A 531 -24.43 -9.97 -5.84
C LYS A 531 -25.11 -9.00 -6.79
N LEU A 532 -25.88 -8.05 -6.27
CA LEU A 532 -26.55 -7.02 -7.07
C LEU A 532 -25.52 -6.14 -7.78
N PHE A 533 -24.48 -5.68 -7.09
CA PHE A 533 -23.39 -4.89 -7.65
C PHE A 533 -22.74 -5.58 -8.85
N TRP A 534 -22.35 -6.84 -8.69
CA TRP A 534 -21.77 -7.60 -9.80
C TRP A 534 -22.76 -7.78 -10.96
N ASN A 535 -24.03 -8.07 -10.68
CA ASN A 535 -25.03 -8.24 -11.74
C ASN A 535 -25.16 -6.98 -12.61
N GLN A 536 -25.22 -5.80 -11.98
CA GLN A 536 -25.27 -4.53 -12.70
C GLN A 536 -24.00 -4.30 -13.55
N MET A 537 -22.82 -4.58 -12.99
CA MET A 537 -21.56 -4.47 -13.75
C MET A 537 -21.52 -5.48 -14.92
N ASN A 538 -21.95 -6.70 -14.70
CA ASN A 538 -21.95 -7.74 -15.72
C ASN A 538 -22.91 -7.40 -16.88
N GLU A 539 -24.10 -6.92 -16.56
CA GLU A 539 -25.14 -6.60 -17.55
C GLU A 539 -24.83 -5.33 -18.36
N HIS A 540 -24.10 -4.37 -17.78
CA HIS A 540 -23.90 -3.06 -18.40
C HIS A 540 -22.47 -2.83 -18.95
N LEU A 541 -21.45 -3.49 -18.37
CA LEU A 541 -20.05 -3.28 -18.75
C LEU A 541 -19.35 -4.55 -19.23
N PHE A 542 -19.41 -5.63 -18.45
CA PHE A 542 -18.65 -6.85 -18.75
C PHE A 542 -19.08 -7.53 -20.05
N LYS A 543 -20.35 -7.38 -20.43
CA LYS A 543 -20.89 -7.86 -21.70
C LYS A 543 -20.15 -7.35 -22.94
N TYR A 544 -19.51 -6.16 -22.85
CA TYR A 544 -18.76 -5.55 -23.95
C TYR A 544 -17.32 -6.08 -24.08
N GLY A 545 -16.84 -6.88 -23.11
CA GLY A 545 -15.50 -7.46 -23.15
C GLY A 545 -14.48 -6.69 -22.34
N VAL A 546 -14.88 -5.97 -21.28
CA VAL A 546 -13.96 -5.34 -20.33
C VAL A 546 -13.03 -6.40 -19.73
N ASP A 547 -11.72 -6.14 -19.72
CA ASP A 547 -10.70 -7.07 -19.27
C ASP A 547 -10.31 -6.89 -17.79
N ALA A 548 -10.41 -5.66 -17.29
CA ALA A 548 -9.96 -5.29 -15.96
C ALA A 548 -10.82 -4.19 -15.32
N TRP A 549 -10.79 -4.13 -13.99
CA TRP A 549 -11.62 -3.25 -13.20
C TRP A 549 -10.77 -2.31 -12.35
N TRP A 550 -11.05 -1.01 -12.44
CA TRP A 550 -10.44 -0.02 -11.58
C TRP A 550 -11.43 0.42 -10.51
N MET A 551 -11.22 -0.12 -9.30
CA MET A 551 -12.03 0.13 -8.11
C MET A 551 -11.57 1.42 -7.42
N ASP A 552 -11.98 2.56 -7.95
CA ASP A 552 -11.65 3.85 -7.35
C ASP A 552 -12.57 4.15 -6.16
N ALA A 553 -12.11 5.01 -5.26
CA ALA A 553 -12.82 5.46 -4.06
C ALA A 553 -13.33 4.35 -3.12
N SER A 554 -12.66 3.22 -3.07
CA SER A 554 -13.04 2.02 -2.29
C SER A 554 -12.74 2.13 -0.79
N GLU A 555 -12.60 3.33 -0.23
CA GLU A 555 -12.39 3.59 1.21
C GLU A 555 -13.64 3.33 2.09
N PRO A 556 -14.92 3.58 1.79
CA PRO A 556 -15.56 4.35 0.72
C PRO A 556 -15.40 5.86 0.88
N ASN A 557 -15.11 6.54 -0.23
CA ASN A 557 -14.91 7.98 -0.24
C ASN A 557 -16.20 8.74 -0.60
N ILE A 558 -17.10 8.89 0.35
CA ILE A 558 -18.35 9.64 0.16
C ILE A 558 -18.09 11.15 0.15
N ARG A 559 -17.22 11.60 1.05
CA ARG A 559 -16.76 12.98 1.14
C ARG A 559 -15.35 13.01 1.72
N ASP A 560 -14.42 13.53 0.94
CA ASP A 560 -13.05 13.75 1.40
C ASP A 560 -13.01 14.69 2.61
N CYS A 561 -11.98 14.53 3.42
CA CYS A 561 -11.61 15.49 4.46
C CYS A 561 -12.68 15.78 5.50
N THR A 562 -13.58 14.84 5.76
CA THR A 562 -14.54 14.95 6.86
C THR A 562 -13.92 14.52 8.20
N PRO A 563 -14.33 15.13 9.32
CA PRO A 563 -13.97 14.66 10.65
C PRO A 563 -14.34 13.18 10.83
N MET A 564 -13.49 12.42 11.51
CA MET A 564 -13.64 10.96 11.66
C MET A 564 -15.02 10.50 12.15
N PRO A 565 -15.66 11.13 13.15
CA PRO A 565 -17.01 10.72 13.58
C PRO A 565 -18.05 10.84 12.47
N TYR A 566 -17.97 11.91 11.65
CA TYR A 566 -18.90 12.10 10.54
C TYR A 566 -18.61 11.16 9.38
N ARG A 567 -17.34 10.91 9.10
CA ARG A 567 -16.93 9.93 8.10
C ARG A 567 -17.48 8.53 8.41
N LYS A 568 -17.43 8.10 9.68
CA LYS A 568 -18.04 6.84 10.12
C LYS A 568 -19.56 6.83 9.94
N ALA A 569 -20.22 7.97 10.26
CA ALA A 569 -21.66 8.08 10.04
C ALA A 569 -22.04 7.97 8.56
N LEU A 570 -21.21 8.49 7.65
CA LEU A 570 -21.40 8.38 6.21
C LEU A 570 -21.27 6.94 5.68
N CYS A 571 -20.43 6.11 6.34
CA CYS A 571 -20.09 4.75 5.90
C CYS A 571 -20.83 3.65 6.69
N GLY A 572 -21.98 3.96 7.26
CA GLY A 572 -22.71 2.99 8.07
C GLY A 572 -24.18 3.34 8.37
N PRO A 573 -24.85 2.50 9.17
CA PRO A 573 -24.37 1.22 9.67
C PRO A 573 -24.18 0.20 8.53
N THR A 574 -23.29 -0.77 8.75
CA THR A 574 -23.06 -1.88 7.81
C THR A 574 -23.97 -3.07 8.10
N ALA A 575 -24.12 -4.00 7.16
CA ALA A 575 -24.86 -5.24 7.37
C ALA A 575 -24.27 -6.13 8.51
N LEU A 576 -23.02 -5.89 8.93
CA LEU A 576 -22.37 -6.64 10.00
C LEU A 576 -22.40 -5.94 11.36
N GLY A 577 -22.71 -4.65 11.40
CA GLY A 577 -22.71 -3.85 12.62
C GLY A 577 -22.30 -2.39 12.38
N PRO A 578 -21.96 -1.65 13.46
CA PRO A 578 -21.61 -0.24 13.36
C PRO A 578 -20.35 -0.04 12.53
N SER A 579 -20.28 1.08 11.81
CA SER A 579 -19.08 1.42 11.03
C SER A 579 -17.84 1.60 11.91
N ASP A 580 -17.98 2.01 13.15
CA ASP A 580 -16.88 2.07 14.13
C ASP A 580 -16.11 0.74 14.23
N GLN A 581 -16.79 -0.38 14.08
CA GLN A 581 -16.20 -1.71 14.11
C GLN A 581 -15.64 -2.17 12.74
N TYR A 582 -16.25 -1.73 11.62
CA TYR A 582 -15.98 -2.26 10.28
C TYR A 582 -15.40 -1.24 9.30
N PHE A 583 -15.08 -0.06 9.76
CA PHE A 583 -14.72 1.11 8.98
C PHE A 583 -13.59 0.88 7.95
N ASN A 584 -12.57 0.11 8.28
CA ASN A 584 -11.36 -0.02 7.46
C ASN A 584 -11.40 -1.12 6.40
N ALA A 585 -12.35 -2.05 6.44
CA ALA A 585 -12.27 -3.26 5.62
C ALA A 585 -13.15 -3.24 4.36
N TYR A 586 -13.76 -2.10 3.99
CA TYR A 586 -14.73 -2.01 2.89
C TYR A 586 -14.19 -2.51 1.54
N SER A 587 -12.94 -2.22 1.20
CA SER A 587 -12.34 -2.64 -0.07
C SER A 587 -12.32 -4.16 -0.23
N LEU A 588 -12.11 -4.91 0.84
CA LEU A 588 -12.04 -6.37 0.82
C LEU A 588 -13.34 -7.04 0.32
N PRO A 589 -14.53 -6.79 0.91
CA PRO A 589 -15.79 -7.33 0.37
C PRO A 589 -16.17 -6.70 -0.98
N ASN A 590 -15.73 -5.47 -1.30
CA ASN A 590 -15.95 -4.88 -2.61
C ASN A 590 -15.13 -5.60 -3.70
N ALA A 591 -13.87 -5.93 -3.45
CA ALA A 591 -13.04 -6.74 -4.33
C ALA A 591 -13.61 -8.17 -4.48
N MET A 592 -14.09 -8.77 -3.38
CA MET A 592 -14.78 -10.07 -3.41
C MET A 592 -15.97 -10.07 -4.35
N ALA A 593 -16.78 -9.00 -4.35
CA ALA A 593 -17.96 -8.89 -5.21
C ALA A 593 -17.61 -9.06 -6.70
N ILE A 594 -16.55 -8.42 -7.14
CA ILE A 594 -16.12 -8.44 -8.54
C ILE A 594 -15.40 -9.75 -8.87
N TYR A 595 -14.46 -10.15 -8.03
CA TYR A 595 -13.67 -11.37 -8.25
C TYR A 595 -14.56 -12.62 -8.33
N ASP A 596 -15.39 -12.85 -7.33
CA ASP A 596 -16.28 -14.01 -7.28
C ASP A 596 -17.34 -13.91 -8.37
N GLY A 597 -17.86 -12.70 -8.63
CA GLY A 597 -18.82 -12.43 -9.67
C GLY A 597 -18.28 -12.79 -11.06
N GLN A 598 -17.14 -12.25 -11.45
CA GLN A 598 -16.52 -12.56 -12.74
C GLN A 598 -16.14 -14.03 -12.87
N ARG A 599 -15.58 -14.64 -11.82
CA ARG A 599 -15.28 -16.08 -11.81
C ARG A 599 -16.52 -16.95 -11.97
N SER A 600 -17.69 -16.49 -11.50
CA SER A 600 -18.94 -17.24 -11.65
C SER A 600 -19.44 -17.30 -13.09
N VAL A 601 -19.17 -16.28 -13.92
CA VAL A 601 -19.62 -16.19 -15.32
C VAL A 601 -18.55 -16.56 -16.33
N LYS A 602 -17.26 -16.27 -16.03
CA LYS A 602 -16.10 -16.66 -16.86
C LYS A 602 -14.99 -17.30 -15.99
N PRO A 603 -15.19 -18.54 -15.52
CA PRO A 603 -14.33 -19.18 -14.53
C PRO A 603 -12.88 -19.39 -14.98
N ASN A 604 -12.63 -19.41 -16.27
CA ASN A 604 -11.28 -19.60 -16.81
C ASN A 604 -10.53 -18.31 -17.14
N GLN A 605 -11.20 -17.15 -17.19
CA GLN A 605 -10.51 -15.87 -17.42
C GLN A 605 -9.99 -15.31 -16.11
N ARG A 606 -8.68 -15.02 -16.05
CA ARG A 606 -8.09 -14.36 -14.88
C ARG A 606 -8.70 -12.99 -14.66
N VAL A 607 -9.10 -12.74 -13.41
CA VAL A 607 -9.59 -11.44 -12.96
C VAL A 607 -8.39 -10.53 -12.67
N PHE A 608 -8.53 -9.25 -12.93
CA PHE A 608 -7.61 -8.23 -12.44
C PHE A 608 -8.35 -7.00 -11.92
N LEU A 609 -7.98 -6.57 -10.72
CA LEU A 609 -8.55 -5.43 -10.02
C LEU A 609 -7.44 -4.45 -9.63
N LEU A 610 -7.62 -3.17 -9.95
CA LEU A 610 -6.81 -2.08 -9.40
C LEU A 610 -7.66 -1.34 -8.36
N THR A 611 -7.21 -1.23 -7.13
CA THR A 611 -8.00 -0.61 -6.04
C THR A 611 -7.24 0.51 -5.35
N ARG A 612 -7.91 1.64 -5.04
CA ARG A 612 -7.31 2.76 -4.29
C ARG A 612 -7.16 2.46 -2.81
N SER A 613 -8.03 1.62 -2.28
CA SER A 613 -7.99 1.16 -0.90
C SER A 613 -7.70 -0.34 -0.84
N GLY A 614 -7.14 -0.81 0.25
CA GLY A 614 -6.82 -2.22 0.45
C GLY A 614 -6.92 -2.63 1.91
N PHE A 615 -7.05 -3.93 2.14
CA PHE A 615 -7.05 -4.49 3.49
C PHE A 615 -6.34 -5.85 3.53
N ALA A 616 -6.09 -6.38 4.73
CA ALA A 616 -5.49 -7.70 4.90
C ALA A 616 -6.30 -8.79 4.17
N GLY A 617 -5.63 -9.60 3.35
CA GLY A 617 -6.28 -10.65 2.55
C GLY A 617 -6.72 -10.22 1.15
N GLU A 618 -6.56 -8.96 0.78
CA GLU A 618 -6.93 -8.43 -0.54
C GLU A 618 -6.25 -9.19 -1.69
N GLN A 619 -5.01 -9.67 -1.49
CA GLN A 619 -4.23 -10.40 -2.49
C GLN A 619 -4.93 -11.65 -3.06
N ARG A 620 -5.87 -12.23 -2.33
CA ARG A 620 -6.60 -13.41 -2.79
C ARG A 620 -7.61 -13.13 -3.89
N TYR A 621 -7.96 -11.86 -4.08
CA TYR A 621 -8.92 -11.39 -5.09
C TYR A 621 -8.26 -10.78 -6.32
N SER A 622 -7.00 -11.14 -6.61
CA SER A 622 -6.27 -10.69 -7.81
C SER A 622 -6.16 -9.16 -7.91
N THR A 623 -5.86 -8.52 -6.79
CA THR A 623 -5.77 -7.06 -6.68
C THR A 623 -4.34 -6.56 -6.81
N ALA A 624 -4.20 -5.41 -7.46
CA ALA A 624 -3.11 -4.46 -7.26
C ALA A 624 -3.67 -3.19 -6.60
N THR A 625 -2.83 -2.47 -5.86
CA THR A 625 -3.22 -1.21 -5.22
C THR A 625 -2.30 -0.09 -5.72
N TRP A 626 -2.83 1.13 -5.88
CA TRP A 626 -1.99 2.29 -6.16
C TRP A 626 -2.05 3.31 -5.03
N SER A 627 -1.13 4.26 -5.07
CA SER A 627 -0.94 5.23 -3.98
C SER A 627 -1.92 6.40 -3.97
N GLY A 628 -2.98 6.37 -4.78
CA GLY A 628 -3.99 7.41 -4.85
C GLY A 628 -3.52 8.68 -5.55
N ASP A 629 -4.18 9.80 -5.29
CA ASP A 629 -4.01 11.08 -5.97
C ASP A 629 -2.81 11.86 -5.41
N ILE A 630 -1.61 11.37 -5.65
CA ILE A 630 -0.34 11.97 -5.19
C ILE A 630 0.02 13.23 -5.99
N GLY A 631 0.86 14.10 -5.41
CA GLY A 631 1.30 15.35 -6.06
C GLY A 631 2.41 15.15 -7.09
N THR A 632 2.60 16.17 -7.95
CA THR A 632 3.64 16.20 -8.97
C THR A 632 4.94 16.79 -8.45
N ARG A 633 5.47 16.21 -7.38
CA ARG A 633 6.65 16.74 -6.70
C ARG A 633 7.68 15.66 -6.43
N TRP A 634 8.95 16.07 -6.30
CA TRP A 634 10.06 15.17 -5.98
C TRP A 634 9.90 14.48 -4.63
N GLU A 635 9.38 15.19 -3.61
CA GLU A 635 9.09 14.59 -2.31
C GLU A 635 7.91 13.60 -2.34
N ASP A 636 6.91 13.83 -3.20
CA ASP A 636 5.84 12.83 -3.42
C ASP A 636 6.40 11.58 -4.10
N MET A 637 7.29 11.74 -5.09
CA MET A 637 7.99 10.61 -5.72
C MET A 637 8.84 9.83 -4.71
N ALA A 638 9.57 10.52 -3.84
CA ALA A 638 10.38 9.88 -2.79
C ALA A 638 9.53 9.05 -1.83
N ALA A 639 8.36 9.57 -1.42
CA ALA A 639 7.44 8.87 -0.54
C ALA A 639 6.90 7.55 -1.14
N GLN A 640 6.88 7.40 -2.48
CA GLN A 640 6.42 6.18 -3.12
C GLN A 640 7.33 4.97 -2.88
N ILE A 641 8.60 5.18 -2.60
CA ILE A 641 9.55 4.08 -2.34
C ILE A 641 9.16 3.38 -1.03
N THR A 642 9.05 4.14 0.06
CA THR A 642 8.69 3.59 1.37
C THR A 642 7.24 3.07 1.38
N ALA A 643 6.33 3.75 0.71
CA ALA A 643 4.93 3.33 0.59
C ALA A 643 4.82 1.97 -0.11
N GLY A 644 5.43 1.79 -1.28
CA GLY A 644 5.37 0.54 -2.04
C GLY A 644 6.08 -0.62 -1.35
N VAL A 645 7.24 -0.38 -0.72
CA VAL A 645 7.98 -1.40 0.03
C VAL A 645 7.17 -1.88 1.24
N ASN A 646 6.71 -0.97 2.10
CA ASN A 646 5.92 -1.34 3.27
C ASN A 646 4.60 -2.02 2.91
N PHE A 647 3.93 -1.57 1.85
CA PHE A 647 2.72 -2.22 1.34
C PHE A 647 3.00 -3.67 0.90
N SER A 648 4.08 -3.89 0.14
CA SER A 648 4.48 -5.23 -0.31
C SER A 648 4.84 -6.14 0.87
N MET A 649 5.50 -5.60 1.89
CA MET A 649 5.86 -6.32 3.12
C MET A 649 4.66 -6.65 4.01
N CYS A 650 3.48 -6.06 3.75
CA CYS A 650 2.20 -6.51 4.32
C CYS A 650 1.65 -7.79 3.67
N GLY A 651 2.39 -8.42 2.77
CA GLY A 651 1.96 -9.64 2.08
C GLY A 651 1.03 -9.42 0.89
N VAL A 652 0.78 -8.17 0.47
CA VAL A 652 0.02 -7.79 -0.73
C VAL A 652 1.02 -7.40 -1.82
N PRO A 653 1.30 -8.28 -2.81
CA PRO A 653 2.53 -8.22 -3.60
C PRO A 653 2.49 -7.27 -4.80
N PHE A 654 1.29 -6.85 -5.24
CA PHE A 654 1.14 -6.03 -6.44
C PHE A 654 0.75 -4.60 -6.07
N TRP A 655 1.60 -3.67 -6.45
CA TRP A 655 1.47 -2.26 -6.13
C TRP A 655 1.87 -1.39 -7.32
N SER A 656 1.32 -0.18 -7.38
CA SER A 656 1.59 0.83 -8.38
C SER A 656 1.54 2.24 -7.76
N MET A 657 1.74 3.23 -8.61
CA MET A 657 1.58 4.65 -8.34
C MET A 657 1.14 5.35 -9.61
N ASP A 658 0.68 6.58 -9.50
CA ASP A 658 0.46 7.44 -10.65
C ASP A 658 1.81 8.03 -11.08
N ILE A 659 2.42 7.46 -12.12
CA ILE A 659 3.70 7.94 -12.63
C ILE A 659 3.53 9.36 -13.16
N GLY A 660 4.37 10.27 -12.67
CA GLY A 660 4.28 11.70 -12.90
C GLY A 660 3.41 12.46 -11.90
N GLY A 661 2.77 11.76 -10.95
CA GLY A 661 1.81 12.32 -9.99
C GLY A 661 0.42 12.56 -10.61
N PHE A 662 -0.63 12.52 -9.80
CA PHE A 662 -2.00 12.79 -10.25
C PHE A 662 -2.33 14.29 -10.21
N CYS A 663 -2.18 14.90 -9.02
CA CYS A 663 -2.47 16.34 -8.81
C CYS A 663 -1.32 17.19 -9.34
N VAL A 664 -1.59 18.00 -10.35
CA VAL A 664 -0.56 18.80 -11.03
C VAL A 664 -0.43 20.19 -10.44
N GLU A 665 0.81 20.62 -10.15
CA GLU A 665 1.09 22.01 -9.81
C GLU A 665 0.77 22.93 -11.01
N LYS A 666 0.10 24.02 -10.73
CA LYS A 666 -0.32 25.00 -11.75
C LYS A 666 0.83 25.52 -12.62
N ARG A 667 2.03 25.65 -12.05
CA ARG A 667 3.23 26.10 -12.82
C ARG A 667 3.56 25.15 -13.97
N TYR A 668 3.36 23.85 -13.81
CA TYR A 668 3.57 22.88 -14.90
C TYR A 668 2.47 22.92 -15.95
N GLU A 669 1.21 23.12 -15.54
CA GLU A 669 0.12 23.32 -16.49
C GLU A 669 0.35 24.59 -17.34
N GLU A 670 0.72 25.69 -16.70
CA GLU A 670 1.00 26.96 -17.38
C GLU A 670 2.21 26.84 -18.31
N ALA A 671 3.26 26.14 -17.90
CA ALA A 671 4.44 25.90 -18.72
C ALA A 671 4.12 25.07 -19.95
N GLN A 672 3.31 24.01 -19.82
CA GLN A 672 2.87 23.19 -20.94
C GLN A 672 1.99 24.00 -21.92
N LYS A 673 0.99 24.75 -21.44
CA LYS A 673 0.14 25.63 -22.26
C LYS A 673 0.95 26.69 -22.98
N PHE A 674 1.97 27.25 -22.32
CA PHE A 674 2.88 28.20 -22.93
C PHE A 674 3.68 27.58 -24.08
N PHE A 675 4.21 26.36 -23.86
CA PHE A 675 4.91 25.62 -24.90
C PHE A 675 4.01 25.27 -26.09
N GLU A 676 2.80 24.75 -25.84
CA GLU A 676 1.84 24.45 -26.91
C GLU A 676 1.49 25.67 -27.77
N LYS A 677 1.45 26.85 -27.14
CA LYS A 677 1.14 28.11 -27.84
C LYS A 677 2.32 28.72 -28.60
N THR A 678 3.54 28.59 -28.08
CA THR A 678 4.70 29.36 -28.54
C THR A 678 5.84 28.52 -29.11
N GLY A 679 5.88 27.22 -28.78
CA GLY A 679 7.02 26.35 -29.05
C GLY A 679 8.25 26.61 -28.16
N LEU A 680 8.14 27.52 -27.17
CA LEU A 680 9.25 27.90 -26.30
C LEU A 680 9.21 27.15 -24.98
N GLU A 681 10.36 26.66 -24.56
CA GLU A 681 10.53 25.96 -23.26
C GLU A 681 10.89 26.96 -22.16
N ASN A 682 10.51 26.62 -20.93
CA ASN A 682 10.94 27.32 -19.72
C ASN A 682 11.45 26.33 -18.67
N ASN A 683 11.92 26.82 -17.53
CA ASN A 683 12.49 25.98 -16.49
C ASN A 683 11.44 25.02 -15.88
N ASP A 684 10.19 25.47 -15.70
CA ASP A 684 9.13 24.62 -15.14
C ASP A 684 8.77 23.47 -16.08
N LEU A 685 8.74 23.71 -17.39
CA LEU A 685 8.54 22.64 -18.38
C LEU A 685 9.70 21.63 -18.36
N ASN A 686 10.94 22.12 -18.25
CA ASN A 686 12.11 21.25 -18.19
C ASN A 686 12.15 20.41 -16.89
N GLU A 687 11.75 20.99 -15.78
CA GLU A 687 11.59 20.27 -14.52
C GLU A 687 10.47 19.23 -14.62
N TRP A 688 9.30 19.59 -15.17
CA TRP A 688 8.18 18.69 -15.42
C TRP A 688 8.61 17.47 -16.25
N ARG A 689 9.34 17.69 -17.32
CA ARG A 689 9.86 16.62 -18.19
C ARG A 689 10.86 15.73 -17.45
N GLU A 690 11.81 16.32 -16.71
CA GLU A 690 12.79 15.53 -15.95
C GLU A 690 12.11 14.73 -14.82
N LEU A 691 11.16 15.31 -14.10
CA LEU A 691 10.38 14.63 -13.08
C LEU A 691 9.68 13.39 -13.66
N ASN A 692 9.00 13.54 -14.80
CA ASN A 692 8.35 12.42 -15.48
C ASN A 692 9.35 11.38 -15.97
N ALA A 693 10.48 11.78 -16.57
CA ALA A 693 11.53 10.86 -17.01
C ALA A 693 12.07 10.03 -15.83
N ARG A 694 12.40 10.68 -14.70
CA ARG A 694 12.86 10.01 -13.48
C ARG A 694 11.79 9.10 -12.86
N TRP A 695 10.54 9.52 -12.92
CA TRP A 695 9.43 8.71 -12.42
C TRP A 695 9.15 7.48 -13.29
N HIS A 696 9.32 7.60 -14.62
CA HIS A 696 9.25 6.43 -15.52
C HIS A 696 10.40 5.45 -15.30
N GLN A 697 11.63 5.95 -15.06
CA GLN A 697 12.77 5.12 -14.68
C GLN A 697 12.45 4.31 -13.41
N PHE A 698 11.90 4.93 -12.39
CA PHE A 698 11.46 4.27 -11.17
C PHE A 698 10.28 3.31 -11.45
N GLY A 699 9.28 3.77 -12.18
CA GLY A 699 8.06 3.00 -12.50
C GLY A 699 8.31 1.72 -13.27
N ALA A 700 9.38 1.65 -14.07
CA ALA A 700 9.76 0.42 -14.75
C ALA A 700 10.17 -0.73 -13.80
N PHE A 701 10.52 -0.39 -12.55
CA PHE A 701 10.94 -1.33 -11.50
C PHE A 701 9.96 -1.38 -10.30
N VAL A 702 8.67 -1.22 -10.55
CA VAL A 702 7.61 -1.54 -9.58
C VAL A 702 6.73 -2.67 -10.14
N PRO A 703 5.93 -3.36 -9.29
CA PRO A 703 5.16 -4.51 -9.73
C PRO A 703 4.22 -4.23 -10.92
N MET A 704 3.59 -3.06 -10.97
CA MET A 704 2.72 -2.65 -12.08
C MET A 704 3.13 -1.28 -12.61
N TYR A 705 3.42 -1.17 -13.92
CA TYR A 705 3.94 0.01 -14.60
C TYR A 705 2.81 0.81 -15.26
N ARG A 706 2.31 1.85 -14.58
CA ARG A 706 1.13 2.61 -14.99
C ARG A 706 1.40 4.12 -14.91
N THR A 707 1.15 4.84 -16.01
CA THR A 707 1.10 6.30 -16.00
C THR A 707 -0.34 6.78 -15.84
N HIS A 708 -0.56 7.84 -15.04
CA HIS A 708 -1.88 8.44 -14.84
C HIS A 708 -1.76 9.86 -14.28
N GLY A 709 -2.73 10.73 -14.55
CA GLY A 709 -2.87 12.02 -13.90
C GLY A 709 -3.67 13.04 -14.71
N GLN A 710 -3.85 14.21 -14.09
CA GLN A 710 -4.47 15.39 -14.69
C GLN A 710 -3.58 15.99 -15.79
N PHE A 711 -4.10 16.95 -16.56
CA PHE A 711 -3.30 17.69 -17.53
C PHE A 711 -2.11 18.43 -16.84
N PRO A 712 -0.90 18.39 -17.45
CA PRO A 712 -0.49 17.89 -18.77
C PRO A 712 -0.54 16.35 -18.86
N PHE A 713 -1.09 15.84 -19.96
CA PHE A 713 -1.31 14.41 -20.15
C PHE A 713 -0.01 13.61 -20.30
N ARG A 714 -0.03 12.35 -19.88
CA ARG A 714 1.14 11.51 -19.69
C ARG A 714 1.50 10.63 -20.89
N GLU A 715 0.77 10.74 -22.01
CA GLU A 715 1.22 10.11 -23.25
C GLU A 715 2.60 10.66 -23.60
N ILE A 716 3.52 9.78 -23.95
CA ILE A 716 4.95 10.12 -24.14
C ILE A 716 5.16 11.33 -25.08
N TRP A 717 4.37 11.44 -26.13
CA TRP A 717 4.43 12.57 -27.09
C TRP A 717 3.81 13.87 -26.57
N ASN A 718 2.93 13.79 -25.58
CA ASN A 718 2.39 14.95 -24.89
C ASN A 718 3.37 15.49 -23.84
N LEU A 719 4.11 14.60 -23.19
CA LEU A 719 5.16 14.99 -22.24
C LEU A 719 6.32 15.68 -22.93
N SER A 720 6.76 15.16 -24.08
CA SER A 720 7.92 15.72 -24.77
C SER A 720 7.94 15.29 -26.24
N PRO A 721 8.43 16.14 -27.16
CA PRO A 721 8.57 15.79 -28.57
C PRO A 721 9.50 14.57 -28.78
N GLU A 722 9.24 13.81 -29.85
CA GLU A 722 10.06 12.68 -30.24
C GLU A 722 11.53 13.08 -30.42
N GLY A 723 12.44 12.21 -29.96
CA GLY A 723 13.89 12.42 -30.02
C GLY A 723 14.46 13.29 -28.89
N THR A 724 13.62 13.90 -28.06
CA THR A 724 14.08 14.64 -26.86
C THR A 724 14.52 13.69 -25.75
N PRO A 725 15.35 14.14 -24.81
CA PRO A 725 15.84 13.29 -23.70
C PRO A 725 14.71 12.62 -22.92
N CYS A 726 13.65 13.35 -22.57
CA CYS A 726 12.51 12.81 -21.81
C CYS A 726 11.80 11.70 -22.62
N TYR A 727 11.46 11.97 -23.87
CA TYR A 727 10.83 10.99 -24.76
C TYR A 727 11.68 9.71 -24.87
N ASN A 728 12.99 9.86 -25.13
CA ASN A 728 13.89 8.73 -25.28
C ASN A 728 13.99 7.90 -24.00
N VAL A 729 14.10 8.52 -22.84
CA VAL A 729 14.13 7.83 -21.53
C VAL A 729 12.87 6.99 -21.35
N ILE A 730 11.69 7.57 -21.53
CA ILE A 730 10.42 6.85 -21.35
C ILE A 730 10.34 5.66 -22.32
N LYS A 731 10.69 5.86 -23.58
CA LYS A 731 10.70 4.81 -24.61
C LYS A 731 11.65 3.65 -24.24
N GLU A 732 12.88 3.97 -23.83
CA GLU A 732 13.90 2.96 -23.51
C GLU A 732 13.55 2.17 -22.24
N TYR A 733 13.04 2.82 -21.18
CA TYR A 733 12.62 2.10 -19.97
C TYR A 733 11.34 1.29 -20.18
N THR A 734 10.44 1.74 -21.07
CA THR A 734 9.30 0.93 -21.47
C THR A 734 9.75 -0.32 -22.21
N LYS A 735 10.69 -0.21 -23.18
CA LYS A 735 11.29 -1.38 -23.85
C LYS A 735 11.99 -2.32 -22.87
N LEU A 736 12.82 -1.77 -21.97
CA LEU A 736 13.52 -2.56 -20.96
C LEU A 736 12.53 -3.36 -20.09
N ARG A 737 11.39 -2.75 -19.74
CA ARG A 737 10.32 -3.43 -19.01
C ARG A 737 9.80 -4.68 -19.76
N TYR A 738 9.64 -4.58 -21.09
CA TYR A 738 9.21 -5.70 -21.93
C TYR A 738 10.31 -6.74 -22.12
N ASN A 739 11.56 -6.33 -22.22
CA ASN A 739 12.68 -7.28 -22.24
C ASN A 739 12.81 -8.06 -20.93
N LEU A 740 12.43 -7.45 -19.79
CA LEU A 740 12.39 -8.11 -18.48
C LEU A 740 11.16 -9.02 -18.31
N MET A 741 10.29 -9.20 -19.29
CA MET A 741 9.05 -9.97 -19.11
C MET A 741 9.27 -11.41 -18.61
N PRO A 742 10.29 -12.17 -19.05
CA PRO A 742 10.58 -13.49 -18.47
C PRO A 742 10.94 -13.43 -16.98
N TYR A 743 11.64 -12.39 -16.55
CA TYR A 743 11.97 -12.12 -15.15
C TYR A 743 10.72 -11.76 -14.34
N LEU A 744 9.92 -10.83 -14.84
CA LEU A 744 8.72 -10.31 -14.17
C LEU A 744 7.65 -11.39 -14.02
N TYR A 745 7.38 -12.15 -15.10
CA TYR A 745 6.34 -13.17 -15.07
C TYR A 745 6.75 -14.37 -14.21
N SER A 746 8.04 -14.68 -14.14
CA SER A 746 8.55 -15.68 -13.20
C SER A 746 8.30 -15.27 -11.76
N MET A 747 8.56 -14.00 -11.42
CA MET A 747 8.24 -13.48 -10.07
C MET A 747 6.75 -13.50 -9.78
N ALA A 748 5.87 -13.18 -10.74
CA ALA A 748 4.43 -13.30 -10.59
C ALA A 748 3.99 -14.75 -10.29
N GLY A 749 4.62 -15.74 -10.93
CA GLY A 749 4.46 -17.16 -10.57
C GLY A 749 4.94 -17.44 -9.15
N TRP A 750 6.12 -16.94 -8.76
CA TRP A 750 6.64 -17.13 -7.39
C TRP A 750 5.76 -16.49 -6.32
N VAL A 751 5.10 -15.39 -6.62
CA VAL A 751 4.13 -14.76 -5.70
C VAL A 751 3.05 -15.76 -5.31
N HIS A 752 2.53 -16.55 -6.23
CA HIS A 752 1.52 -17.57 -5.95
C HIS A 752 2.11 -18.85 -5.33
N PHE A 753 3.18 -19.38 -5.93
CA PHE A 753 3.70 -20.70 -5.57
C PHE A 753 4.67 -20.70 -4.39
N LYS A 754 5.37 -19.56 -4.16
CA LYS A 754 6.42 -19.41 -3.13
C LYS A 754 6.13 -18.29 -2.13
N ASP A 755 4.97 -17.64 -2.24
CA ASP A 755 4.60 -16.47 -1.42
C ASP A 755 5.62 -15.31 -1.51
N TYR A 756 6.27 -15.16 -2.67
CA TYR A 756 7.35 -14.22 -2.90
C TYR A 756 6.87 -12.76 -2.86
N THR A 757 7.77 -11.85 -2.50
CA THR A 757 7.56 -10.40 -2.51
C THR A 757 8.43 -9.76 -3.60
N ILE A 758 7.82 -9.01 -4.55
CA ILE A 758 8.53 -8.45 -5.72
C ILE A 758 9.30 -7.18 -5.34
N MET A 759 8.64 -6.21 -4.69
CA MET A 759 9.25 -4.97 -4.21
C MET A 759 9.63 -5.15 -2.75
N ARG A 760 10.93 -5.25 -2.46
CA ARG A 760 11.47 -5.76 -1.19
C ARG A 760 12.26 -4.69 -0.46
N GLY A 761 12.04 -4.56 0.84
CA GLY A 761 12.94 -3.77 1.70
C GLY A 761 14.33 -4.43 1.78
N LEU A 762 15.39 -3.63 1.83
CA LEU A 762 16.75 -4.17 1.92
C LEU A 762 16.95 -5.09 3.13
N ALA A 763 16.24 -4.85 4.23
CA ALA A 763 16.25 -5.68 5.43
C ALA A 763 15.71 -7.11 5.22
N MET A 764 14.98 -7.39 4.14
CA MET A 764 14.53 -8.75 3.81
C MET A 764 15.68 -9.64 3.31
N ASP A 765 16.65 -9.04 2.65
CA ASP A 765 17.71 -9.76 1.93
C ASP A 765 19.09 -9.62 2.60
N PHE A 766 19.30 -8.58 3.42
CA PHE A 766 20.60 -8.27 4.02
C PHE A 766 20.53 -8.14 5.53
N GLN A 767 21.38 -8.89 6.24
CA GLN A 767 21.53 -8.84 7.70
C GLN A 767 22.48 -7.69 8.10
N ASP A 768 22.24 -6.50 7.57
CA ASP A 768 23.02 -5.31 7.81
C ASP A 768 22.13 -4.25 8.47
N LYS A 769 22.38 -3.92 9.73
CA LYS A 769 21.54 -2.96 10.48
C LYS A 769 21.50 -1.57 9.84
N ASN A 770 22.52 -1.21 9.06
CA ASN A 770 22.54 0.08 8.37
C ASN A 770 21.48 0.21 7.28
N VAL A 771 20.87 -0.92 6.83
CA VAL A 771 19.80 -0.86 5.82
C VAL A 771 18.40 -0.64 6.40
N TYR A 772 18.23 -0.68 7.73
CA TYR A 772 16.90 -0.69 8.36
C TYR A 772 16.09 0.57 8.09
N ASP A 773 16.76 1.72 8.01
CA ASP A 773 16.10 3.02 7.82
C ASP A 773 16.30 3.59 6.41
N ILE A 774 16.91 2.85 5.48
CA ILE A 774 17.11 3.32 4.10
C ILE A 774 15.76 3.42 3.39
N ALA A 775 15.39 4.67 3.03
CA ALA A 775 14.08 5.02 2.49
C ALA A 775 14.10 5.31 0.97
N ASP A 776 15.28 5.28 0.33
CA ASP A 776 15.51 5.72 -1.05
C ASP A 776 16.13 4.66 -1.95
N GLN A 777 16.13 3.41 -1.48
CA GLN A 777 16.63 2.22 -2.19
C GLN A 777 15.82 1.00 -1.81
N TYR A 778 15.66 0.06 -2.75
CA TYR A 778 14.96 -1.21 -2.50
C TYR A 778 15.42 -2.28 -3.48
N MET A 779 15.11 -3.56 -3.19
CA MET A 779 15.29 -4.66 -4.13
C MET A 779 14.02 -4.86 -4.97
N PHE A 780 14.20 -4.98 -6.29
CA PHE A 780 13.17 -5.40 -7.22
C PHE A 780 13.43 -6.84 -7.65
N GLY A 781 12.72 -7.77 -7.03
CA GLY A 781 13.04 -9.19 -7.10
C GLY A 781 14.42 -9.48 -6.51
N PRO A 782 15.06 -10.62 -6.89
CA PRO A 782 16.33 -11.03 -6.32
C PRO A 782 17.53 -10.33 -6.96
N SER A 783 17.34 -9.56 -8.07
CA SER A 783 18.46 -9.22 -8.94
C SER A 783 18.71 -7.73 -9.12
N PHE A 784 17.82 -6.83 -8.72
CA PHE A 784 18.02 -5.39 -8.91
C PHE A 784 17.89 -4.61 -7.60
N MET A 785 18.96 -3.94 -7.19
CA MET A 785 18.88 -2.84 -6.25
C MET A 785 18.60 -1.57 -7.04
N VAL A 786 17.42 -0.99 -6.80
CA VAL A 786 16.91 0.19 -7.49
C VAL A 786 17.12 1.42 -6.63
N CYS A 787 17.77 2.45 -7.20
CA CYS A 787 18.15 3.67 -6.48
C CYS A 787 17.61 4.91 -7.22
N PRO A 788 16.32 5.29 -7.08
CA PRO A 788 15.72 6.41 -7.80
C PRO A 788 16.43 7.74 -7.55
N VAL A 789 16.44 8.61 -8.57
CA VAL A 789 16.95 9.98 -8.48
C VAL A 789 15.79 10.88 -8.06
N LEU A 790 15.93 11.58 -6.94
CA LEU A 790 14.84 12.26 -6.24
C LEU A 790 14.99 13.78 -6.20
N GLU A 791 15.85 14.35 -7.04
CA GLU A 791 16.09 15.80 -7.09
C GLU A 791 16.24 16.28 -8.52
N TYR A 792 15.66 17.46 -8.81
CA TYR A 792 15.80 18.11 -10.12
C TYR A 792 17.27 18.43 -10.44
N LYS A 793 17.68 18.10 -11.65
CA LYS A 793 19.07 18.29 -12.16
C LYS A 793 20.14 17.48 -11.42
N ALA A 794 19.80 16.59 -10.52
CA ALA A 794 20.81 15.68 -9.98
C ALA A 794 21.38 14.77 -11.06
N ARG A 795 22.70 14.63 -11.07
CA ARG A 795 23.44 13.74 -12.03
C ARG A 795 24.36 12.77 -11.29
N SER A 796 24.28 12.75 -9.99
CA SER A 796 24.86 11.76 -9.08
C SER A 796 24.02 11.66 -7.84
N ARG A 797 24.14 10.54 -7.12
CA ARG A 797 23.53 10.38 -5.80
C ARG A 797 24.37 9.48 -4.92
N GLU A 798 24.20 9.58 -3.60
CA GLU A 798 24.74 8.63 -2.64
C GLU A 798 23.91 7.34 -2.66
N VAL A 799 24.58 6.19 -2.68
CA VAL A 799 23.99 4.85 -2.59
C VAL A 799 24.69 4.07 -1.49
N TYR A 800 23.93 3.45 -0.60
CA TYR A 800 24.44 2.49 0.36
C TYR A 800 24.48 1.09 -0.26
N PHE A 801 25.64 0.47 -0.26
CA PHE A 801 25.82 -0.90 -0.70
C PHE A 801 25.83 -1.84 0.52
N PRO A 802 24.84 -2.70 0.73
CA PRO A 802 24.79 -3.65 1.85
C PRO A 802 26.07 -4.48 1.97
N SER A 803 26.50 -4.75 3.20
CA SER A 803 27.70 -5.50 3.51
C SER A 803 27.54 -7.02 3.24
N GLY A 804 28.67 -7.72 3.09
CA GLY A 804 28.71 -9.18 2.94
C GLY A 804 28.43 -9.69 1.53
N ILE A 805 28.25 -8.80 0.54
CA ILE A 805 28.03 -9.14 -0.86
C ILE A 805 28.65 -8.06 -1.77
N GLY A 806 29.12 -8.46 -2.96
CA GLY A 806 29.56 -7.52 -3.99
C GLY A 806 28.42 -7.22 -4.97
N TRP A 807 28.60 -6.15 -5.72
CA TRP A 807 27.59 -5.59 -6.61
C TRP A 807 28.19 -5.29 -7.98
N TYR A 808 27.37 -5.26 -8.98
CA TYR A 808 27.73 -4.84 -10.33
C TYR A 808 26.83 -3.68 -10.77
N ASN A 809 27.41 -2.62 -11.30
CA ASN A 809 26.64 -1.60 -12.00
C ASN A 809 26.00 -2.26 -13.24
N PHE A 810 24.66 -2.20 -13.30
CA PHE A 810 23.91 -2.87 -14.36
C PHE A 810 24.30 -2.43 -15.78
N TYR A 811 24.56 -1.13 -15.97
CA TYR A 811 24.84 -0.57 -17.29
C TYR A 811 26.27 -0.83 -17.77
N THR A 812 27.23 -0.81 -16.88
CA THR A 812 28.65 -0.88 -17.21
C THR A 812 29.28 -2.23 -16.93
N GLY A 813 28.63 -3.06 -16.13
CA GLY A 813 29.21 -4.32 -15.63
C GLY A 813 30.33 -4.14 -14.62
N LYS A 814 30.69 -2.92 -14.25
CA LYS A 814 31.74 -2.64 -13.25
C LYS A 814 31.36 -3.12 -11.87
N TYR A 815 32.32 -3.74 -11.21
CA TYR A 815 32.18 -4.26 -9.86
C TYR A 815 32.23 -3.16 -8.81
N VAL A 816 31.40 -3.28 -7.78
CA VAL A 816 31.29 -2.36 -6.63
C VAL A 816 31.33 -3.18 -5.33
N TYR A 817 32.22 -2.81 -4.42
CA TYR A 817 32.31 -3.48 -3.12
C TYR A 817 31.16 -3.03 -2.21
N GLY A 818 30.55 -3.99 -1.48
CA GLY A 818 29.56 -3.70 -0.44
C GLY A 818 30.20 -3.22 0.88
N GLY A 819 29.35 -2.76 1.80
CA GLY A 819 29.73 -2.35 3.15
C GLY A 819 29.91 -0.84 3.34
N GLY A 820 29.24 0.01 2.55
CA GLY A 820 29.32 1.44 2.72
C GLY A 820 28.56 2.28 1.71
N LYS A 821 28.61 3.59 1.89
CA LYS A 821 28.04 4.57 0.98
C LYS A 821 29.03 4.97 -0.08
N GLN A 822 28.56 5.13 -1.29
CA GLN A 822 29.33 5.63 -2.43
C GLN A 822 28.50 6.61 -3.25
N THR A 823 29.14 7.68 -3.73
CA THR A 823 28.51 8.55 -4.73
C THR A 823 28.61 7.87 -6.10
N VAL A 824 27.48 7.70 -6.75
CA VAL A 824 27.38 7.06 -8.07
C VAL A 824 26.82 8.04 -9.10
N ASP A 825 27.24 7.88 -10.35
CA ASP A 825 26.72 8.65 -11.45
C ASP A 825 25.24 8.32 -11.68
N ALA A 826 24.47 9.35 -11.97
CA ALA A 826 23.03 9.26 -12.29
C ALA A 826 22.70 10.19 -13.47
N PRO A 827 23.25 9.92 -14.67
CA PRO A 827 22.97 10.76 -15.84
C PRO A 827 21.46 10.78 -16.12
N TYR A 828 21.00 11.77 -16.87
CA TYR A 828 19.55 11.94 -17.16
C TYR A 828 18.90 10.65 -17.69
N GLU A 829 19.65 9.92 -18.51
CA GLU A 829 19.19 8.71 -19.20
C GLU A 829 19.14 7.45 -18.30
N GLN A 830 19.70 7.51 -17.08
CA GLN A 830 19.85 6.31 -16.26
C GLN A 830 19.43 6.52 -14.81
N ILE A 831 18.60 5.61 -14.29
CA ILE A 831 18.44 5.39 -12.86
C ILE A 831 19.57 4.48 -12.37
N PRO A 832 20.30 4.79 -11.30
CA PRO A 832 21.29 3.86 -10.77
C PRO A 832 20.67 2.50 -10.42
N LEU A 833 21.17 1.46 -11.05
CA LEU A 833 20.77 0.05 -10.87
C LEU A 833 22.01 -0.78 -10.57
N PHE A 834 21.91 -1.61 -9.54
CA PHE A 834 22.99 -2.51 -9.15
C PHE A 834 22.48 -3.95 -9.03
N VAL A 835 23.32 -4.88 -9.46
CA VAL A 835 22.99 -6.31 -9.47
C VAL A 835 23.92 -7.02 -8.48
N PRO A 836 23.41 -7.82 -7.53
CA PRO A 836 24.23 -8.52 -6.57
C PRO A 836 24.97 -9.71 -7.21
N GLU A 837 26.11 -10.10 -6.65
CA GLU A 837 26.77 -11.36 -6.96
C GLU A 837 25.80 -12.55 -6.89
N GLY A 838 25.92 -13.48 -7.81
CA GLY A 838 25.09 -14.67 -7.93
C GLY A 838 23.77 -14.44 -8.67
N ALA A 839 23.43 -13.21 -9.05
CA ALA A 839 22.19 -12.94 -9.77
C ALA A 839 22.19 -13.58 -11.17
N ILE A 840 21.02 -14.07 -11.57
CA ILE A 840 20.75 -14.58 -12.93
C ILE A 840 19.52 -13.84 -13.44
N ILE A 841 19.65 -13.13 -14.55
CA ILE A 841 18.57 -12.30 -15.10
C ILE A 841 18.22 -12.76 -16.50
N PRO A 842 17.00 -13.31 -16.73
CA PRO A 842 16.52 -13.66 -18.05
C PRO A 842 15.91 -12.44 -18.75
N PHE A 843 16.40 -12.13 -19.95
CA PHE A 843 15.84 -11.12 -20.85
C PHE A 843 15.22 -11.77 -22.07
N GLY A 844 13.99 -11.33 -22.40
CA GLY A 844 13.26 -11.71 -23.60
C GLY A 844 13.52 -10.77 -24.79
N PRO A 845 12.84 -11.03 -25.92
CA PRO A 845 12.94 -10.20 -27.11
C PRO A 845 12.23 -8.85 -26.93
N ASP A 846 12.47 -7.93 -27.88
CA ASP A 846 11.66 -6.71 -28.03
C ASP A 846 10.22 -7.09 -28.38
N LEU A 847 9.27 -6.47 -27.67
CA LEU A 847 7.84 -6.72 -27.79
C LEU A 847 7.06 -5.41 -27.89
N GLN A 848 5.96 -5.40 -28.64
CA GLN A 848 4.97 -4.31 -28.65
C GLN A 848 3.85 -4.55 -27.63
N TYR A 849 3.63 -5.81 -27.27
CA TYR A 849 2.72 -6.28 -26.23
C TYR A 849 3.19 -7.65 -25.71
N CYS A 850 2.81 -8.02 -24.51
CA CYS A 850 3.37 -9.17 -23.78
C CYS A 850 3.28 -10.51 -24.51
N ASP A 851 2.27 -10.71 -25.33
CA ASP A 851 1.99 -11.96 -26.03
C ASP A 851 2.30 -11.91 -27.55
N GLU A 852 3.03 -10.87 -28.01
CA GLU A 852 3.40 -10.70 -29.43
C GLU A 852 4.21 -11.89 -29.96
N LYS A 853 5.17 -12.33 -29.16
CA LYS A 853 6.10 -13.42 -29.53
C LYS A 853 6.33 -14.32 -28.32
N LYS A 854 6.45 -15.60 -28.57
CA LYS A 854 6.99 -16.52 -27.57
C LYS A 854 8.49 -16.27 -27.40
N PRO A 855 9.06 -16.37 -26.18
CA PRO A 855 10.48 -16.14 -25.93
C PRO A 855 11.32 -17.35 -26.38
N GLU A 856 11.44 -17.54 -27.70
CA GLU A 856 12.26 -18.60 -28.29
C GLU A 856 13.73 -18.40 -28.00
N ASN A 857 14.18 -17.16 -27.90
CA ASN A 857 15.50 -16.76 -27.47
C ASN A 857 15.42 -15.97 -26.16
N ILE A 858 16.17 -16.42 -25.17
CA ILE A 858 16.32 -15.75 -23.89
C ILE A 858 17.79 -15.50 -23.63
N THR A 859 18.16 -14.25 -23.33
CA THR A 859 19.52 -13.90 -22.91
C THR A 859 19.59 -13.99 -21.38
N LEU A 860 20.50 -14.80 -20.87
CA LEU A 860 20.77 -14.97 -19.45
C LEU A 860 22.02 -14.20 -19.06
N TYR A 861 21.88 -13.10 -18.32
CA TYR A 861 23.03 -12.46 -17.68
C TYR A 861 23.28 -13.15 -16.33
N VAL A 862 24.50 -13.65 -16.15
CA VAL A 862 24.96 -14.33 -14.93
C VAL A 862 26.06 -13.49 -14.30
N TYR A 863 25.83 -13.06 -13.06
CA TYR A 863 26.78 -12.21 -12.31
C TYR A 863 27.58 -13.06 -11.32
N ALA A 864 28.87 -13.15 -11.56
CA ALA A 864 29.76 -13.98 -10.76
C ALA A 864 30.00 -13.44 -9.34
N GLY A 865 30.78 -14.18 -8.54
CA GLY A 865 31.19 -13.81 -7.17
C GLY A 865 30.58 -14.69 -6.10
N LYS A 866 29.36 -15.21 -6.34
CA LYS A 866 28.61 -16.08 -5.42
C LYS A 866 27.81 -17.10 -6.20
N ASP A 867 27.48 -18.25 -5.59
CA ASP A 867 26.49 -19.18 -6.12
C ASP A 867 25.13 -18.49 -6.24
N GLY A 868 24.39 -18.84 -7.29
CA GLY A 868 23.10 -18.23 -7.54
C GLY A 868 22.11 -19.13 -8.24
N SER A 869 20.84 -18.74 -8.19
CA SER A 869 19.78 -19.47 -8.88
C SER A 869 18.64 -18.55 -9.29
N PHE A 870 17.96 -18.96 -10.36
CA PHE A 870 16.71 -18.33 -10.81
C PHE A 870 15.81 -19.42 -11.40
N GLN A 871 14.52 -19.37 -11.10
CA GLN A 871 13.53 -20.28 -11.66
C GLN A 871 12.64 -19.55 -12.66
N LEU A 872 12.76 -19.88 -13.92
CA LEU A 872 11.86 -19.42 -14.97
C LEU A 872 10.49 -20.10 -14.80
N TYR A 873 9.42 -19.32 -14.77
CA TYR A 873 8.03 -19.79 -14.73
C TYR A 873 7.29 -19.40 -16.00
N GLU A 874 6.50 -20.32 -16.55
CA GLU A 874 5.66 -20.09 -17.72
C GLU A 874 4.36 -20.87 -17.61
N ASP A 875 3.25 -20.29 -18.11
CA ASP A 875 1.93 -20.91 -18.24
C ASP A 875 1.17 -20.35 -19.46
N GLU A 876 -0.13 -20.51 -19.49
CA GLU A 876 -0.98 -20.04 -20.59
C GLU A 876 -1.34 -18.52 -20.49
N ASN A 877 -0.76 -17.76 -19.55
CA ASN A 877 -0.80 -16.30 -19.35
C ASN A 877 -2.14 -15.70 -18.91
N VAL A 878 -3.29 -16.22 -19.32
CA VAL A 878 -4.61 -15.55 -19.23
C VAL A 878 -5.69 -16.34 -18.49
N ASN A 879 -5.43 -17.60 -18.17
CA ASN A 879 -6.41 -18.48 -17.55
C ASN A 879 -5.94 -19.06 -16.22
N TYR A 880 -6.83 -19.78 -15.55
CA TYR A 880 -6.58 -20.41 -14.25
C TYR A 880 -6.09 -21.87 -14.35
N ASN A 881 -5.64 -22.33 -15.51
CA ASN A 881 -5.17 -23.70 -15.66
C ASN A 881 -3.93 -24.01 -14.80
N TYR A 882 -3.16 -23.00 -14.39
CA TYR A 882 -2.08 -23.15 -13.43
C TYR A 882 -2.56 -23.74 -12.08
N GLU A 883 -3.79 -23.47 -11.64
CA GLU A 883 -4.42 -24.07 -10.45
C GLU A 883 -4.57 -25.60 -10.60
N LYS A 884 -4.57 -26.10 -11.84
CA LYS A 884 -4.63 -27.52 -12.21
C LYS A 884 -3.28 -28.12 -12.57
N GLY A 885 -2.17 -27.40 -12.25
CA GLY A 885 -0.82 -27.83 -12.55
C GLY A 885 -0.37 -27.62 -14.01
N LYS A 886 -1.12 -26.85 -14.82
CA LYS A 886 -0.76 -26.50 -16.20
C LYS A 886 0.19 -25.29 -16.24
N TYR A 887 1.43 -25.53 -15.90
CA TYR A 887 2.54 -24.59 -15.97
C TYR A 887 3.87 -25.34 -16.10
N SER A 888 4.94 -24.65 -16.44
CA SER A 888 6.29 -25.22 -16.43
C SER A 888 7.28 -24.35 -15.69
N THR A 889 8.31 -24.98 -15.14
CA THR A 889 9.46 -24.31 -14.53
C THR A 889 10.77 -24.85 -15.05
N ILE A 890 11.78 -23.97 -15.14
CA ILE A 890 13.16 -24.29 -15.49
C ILE A 890 14.07 -23.60 -14.48
N ASP A 891 14.86 -24.39 -13.73
CA ASP A 891 15.81 -23.83 -12.79
C ASP A 891 17.15 -23.56 -13.47
N PHE A 892 17.67 -22.35 -13.32
CA PHE A 892 19.03 -21.94 -13.64
C PHE A 892 19.83 -21.92 -12.34
N ILE A 893 20.95 -22.64 -12.30
CA ILE A 893 21.79 -22.77 -11.10
C ILE A 893 23.24 -22.47 -11.48
N TYR A 894 23.78 -21.38 -10.97
CA TYR A 894 25.17 -21.00 -11.16
C TYR A 894 26.00 -21.46 -9.95
N ASN A 895 27.09 -22.16 -10.24
CA ASN A 895 28.11 -22.53 -9.25
C ASN A 895 29.36 -21.69 -9.51
N ASN A 896 29.68 -20.81 -8.58
CA ASN A 896 30.76 -19.82 -8.73
C ASN A 896 32.14 -20.46 -8.66
N GLU A 897 32.35 -21.49 -7.83
CA GLU A 897 33.64 -22.19 -7.73
C GLU A 897 33.98 -22.90 -9.04
N LYS A 898 33.01 -23.59 -9.62
CA LYS A 898 33.19 -24.36 -10.89
C LYS A 898 33.04 -23.49 -12.12
N LYS A 899 32.65 -22.23 -11.97
CA LYS A 899 32.25 -21.32 -13.08
C LYS A 899 31.33 -22.02 -14.07
N SER A 900 30.26 -22.63 -13.58
CA SER A 900 29.34 -23.41 -14.41
C SER A 900 27.89 -23.04 -14.15
N LEU A 901 27.10 -22.94 -15.23
CA LEU A 901 25.66 -22.78 -15.18
C LEU A 901 24.99 -24.12 -15.53
N THR A 902 24.10 -24.56 -14.66
CA THR A 902 23.20 -25.67 -14.94
C THR A 902 21.84 -25.11 -15.35
N ILE A 903 21.34 -25.50 -16.51
CA ILE A 903 19.95 -25.37 -16.92
C ILE A 903 19.32 -26.72 -16.60
N ALA A 904 18.45 -26.81 -15.61
CA ALA A 904 17.87 -28.06 -15.11
C ALA A 904 16.85 -28.66 -16.09
N ASP A 905 16.40 -29.88 -15.84
CA ASP A 905 15.26 -30.45 -16.56
C ASP A 905 14.03 -29.55 -16.40
N ARG A 906 13.24 -29.38 -17.47
CA ARG A 906 11.96 -28.71 -17.43
C ARG A 906 11.00 -29.52 -16.59
N ASN A 907 10.35 -28.87 -15.63
CA ASN A 907 9.33 -29.48 -14.79
C ASN A 907 7.95 -28.94 -15.17
N GLY A 908 6.97 -29.84 -15.38
CA GLY A 908 5.61 -29.47 -15.78
C GLY A 908 5.42 -29.23 -17.28
N SER A 909 4.19 -28.93 -17.65
CA SER A 909 3.78 -28.63 -19.03
C SER A 909 2.44 -27.91 -19.08
N PHE A 910 2.20 -27.19 -20.17
CA PHE A 910 0.94 -26.49 -20.45
C PHE A 910 0.69 -26.42 -21.95
N ASP A 911 -0.52 -26.10 -22.37
CA ASP A 911 -0.91 -26.04 -23.77
C ASP A 911 -0.22 -24.84 -24.46
N GLY A 912 0.37 -25.09 -25.62
CA GLY A 912 1.13 -24.09 -26.38
C GLY A 912 2.54 -23.81 -25.85
N MET A 913 3.07 -24.58 -24.88
CA MET A 913 4.44 -24.49 -24.38
C MET A 913 5.48 -24.69 -25.51
N LEU A 914 6.54 -23.86 -25.51
CA LEU A 914 7.69 -24.05 -26.37
C LEU A 914 8.39 -25.38 -26.07
N GLN A 915 8.56 -26.22 -27.08
CA GLN A 915 9.27 -27.50 -26.92
C GLN A 915 10.79 -27.33 -26.85
N SER A 916 11.30 -26.37 -27.59
CA SER A 916 12.72 -26.01 -27.58
C SER A 916 12.92 -24.50 -27.66
N ARG A 917 14.06 -24.03 -27.15
CA ARG A 917 14.48 -22.63 -27.21
C ARG A 917 16.01 -22.52 -27.19
N THR A 918 16.52 -21.34 -27.47
CA THR A 918 17.92 -21.01 -27.33
C THR A 918 18.13 -20.09 -26.13
N PHE A 919 19.10 -20.39 -25.30
CA PHE A 919 19.62 -19.48 -24.29
C PHE A 919 20.96 -18.92 -24.76
N ASN A 920 21.08 -17.58 -24.75
CA ASN A 920 22.34 -16.87 -24.95
C ASN A 920 22.88 -16.49 -23.57
N ILE A 921 23.99 -17.03 -23.12
CA ILE A 921 24.51 -16.91 -21.76
C ILE A 921 25.69 -15.95 -21.74
N ILE A 922 25.56 -14.88 -20.92
CA ILE A 922 26.58 -13.84 -20.75
C ILE A 922 27.05 -13.87 -19.30
N LEU A 923 28.34 -14.16 -19.08
CA LEU A 923 28.96 -14.04 -17.76
C LEU A 923 29.51 -12.63 -17.58
N VAL A 924 29.15 -12.01 -16.45
CA VAL A 924 29.74 -10.74 -15.97
C VAL A 924 30.51 -11.05 -14.71
N ASP A 925 31.80 -10.74 -14.68
CA ASP A 925 32.63 -10.89 -13.49
C ASP A 925 33.53 -9.65 -13.27
N LYS A 926 34.14 -9.58 -12.10
CA LYS A 926 34.93 -8.39 -11.68
C LYS A 926 36.14 -8.12 -12.58
N ASP A 927 36.67 -9.15 -13.21
CA ASP A 927 37.86 -9.09 -14.08
C ASP A 927 37.45 -8.90 -15.55
N ASN A 928 36.16 -9.13 -15.87
CA ASN A 928 35.61 -9.02 -17.23
C ASN A 928 34.24 -8.31 -17.15
N ALA A 929 34.28 -7.01 -16.89
CA ALA A 929 33.09 -6.18 -16.88
C ALA A 929 32.45 -6.14 -18.26
N LYS A 930 31.18 -6.54 -18.35
CA LYS A 930 30.36 -6.47 -19.56
C LYS A 930 29.22 -5.52 -19.39
N PRO A 931 29.14 -4.46 -20.20
CA PRO A 931 27.99 -3.57 -20.21
C PRO A 931 26.71 -4.33 -20.60
N PHE A 932 25.57 -3.90 -20.09
CA PHE A 932 24.30 -4.44 -20.52
C PHE A 932 24.05 -4.14 -22.00
N ASN A 933 23.88 -5.19 -22.79
CA ASN A 933 23.58 -5.12 -24.22
C ASN A 933 22.87 -6.41 -24.66
N LEU A 934 21.63 -6.32 -25.10
CA LEU A 934 20.85 -7.48 -25.55
C LEU A 934 21.37 -8.09 -26.85
N ASN A 935 22.21 -7.37 -27.63
CA ASN A 935 22.84 -7.85 -28.81
C ASN A 935 24.23 -8.49 -28.54
N GLU A 936 24.67 -8.53 -27.30
CA GLU A 936 25.93 -9.17 -26.91
C GLU A 936 25.87 -10.67 -27.19
N LYS A 937 26.91 -11.18 -27.87
CA LYS A 937 27.04 -12.60 -28.16
C LYS A 937 27.72 -13.32 -27.00
N GLY A 938 26.96 -14.21 -26.35
CA GLY A 938 27.43 -15.11 -25.31
C GLY A 938 27.59 -16.57 -25.79
N ILE A 939 27.45 -17.48 -24.84
CA ILE A 939 27.43 -18.91 -25.11
C ILE A 939 26.01 -19.32 -25.49
N GLU A 940 25.79 -19.73 -26.75
CA GLU A 940 24.49 -20.21 -27.20
C GLU A 940 24.24 -21.66 -26.78
N VAL A 941 23.10 -21.94 -26.17
CA VAL A 941 22.68 -23.26 -25.72
C VAL A 941 21.30 -23.58 -26.26
N LYS A 942 21.18 -24.59 -27.10
CA LYS A 942 19.88 -25.14 -27.50
C LYS A 942 19.34 -26.02 -26.38
N TYR A 943 18.14 -25.71 -25.93
CA TYR A 943 17.49 -26.41 -24.83
C TYR A 943 16.15 -27.00 -25.29
N SER A 944 15.94 -28.28 -25.02
CA SER A 944 14.74 -29.03 -25.38
C SER A 944 14.05 -29.70 -24.16
N GLY A 945 14.24 -29.13 -22.99
CA GLY A 945 13.63 -29.63 -21.75
C GLY A 945 14.49 -30.57 -20.91
N LYS A 946 15.72 -30.90 -21.37
CA LYS A 946 16.67 -31.76 -20.66
C LYS A 946 17.83 -30.95 -20.09
N LYS A 947 18.31 -31.40 -18.93
CA LYS A 947 19.43 -30.77 -18.21
C LYS A 947 20.65 -30.58 -19.12
N VAL A 948 21.20 -29.36 -19.08
CA VAL A 948 22.48 -28.98 -19.70
C VAL A 948 23.36 -28.33 -18.64
N VAL A 949 24.66 -28.66 -18.66
CA VAL A 949 25.65 -28.00 -17.81
C VAL A 949 26.68 -27.32 -18.73
N ILE A 950 26.89 -26.05 -18.51
CA ILE A 950 27.74 -25.18 -19.31
C ILE A 950 28.88 -24.66 -18.42
N ARG A 951 30.09 -24.74 -18.89
CA ARG A 951 31.23 -24.05 -18.27
C ARG A 951 31.28 -22.63 -18.85
N LEU A 952 31.32 -21.64 -17.98
CA LEU A 952 31.32 -20.19 -18.31
C LEU A 952 32.76 -19.64 -18.31
#